data_67e5211b0c5d401a94f211567094200d
#
_entry.id   67e5211b0c5d401a94f211567094200d
#
_cell.length_a   1.000
_cell.length_b   1.000
_cell.length_c   1.000
_cell.angle_alpha   90.00
_cell.angle_beta   90.00
_cell.angle_gamma   90.00
#
_symmetry.space_group_name_H-M   'P 1'
#
loop_
_entity.id
_entity.type
_entity.pdbx_description
1 polymer ?
#
loop_
_entity_poly.entity_id
_entity_poly.type
_entity_poly.pdbx_seq_one_letter_code
_entity_poly.pdbx_strand_id
1 'polypeptide(L)'
;AEITSKLIQENKLPIRDSSGRKDMSFPNSSKEKKTLRFIQENVHDFAWFADKRYHVLKGEVKLESKNVTSWALFTNSEAKLWGRSIEYINDATKYFSKWVGEYPYNHVTAVDGTISAGGGMEYPNITVIGSSGDSKSLETVIIHEVGHNWYYGILGSNERDNAWMDEGLNTYIEIRYMEEKYPNGYENKEEKVKERGISITIPIEEKELQHISYQFNASRNYDQPLKMGSKDFTQINYAAMVYSKTGIGFHYLKAYLGEELFDKCMNEYFGQWKFKHPNPYDIKVVFESVSNENLDWFFEDFINTTKKTDYSLKRISKINDQEYLIKMKNLTGYSSPIPVQLINNSNEIISEKWINGFKKDTSFVYKTNEKPSKFVIDYNVITTDFNYNRHMARANGILKLYKPIKFKILPISVNNNKENLIYYSPIIAGNAYDKTMIGLAFYNSTINDKKVEYMLNPLYGLGTKKLVGSGKIATNINTNGLFPRIELGYKIRSFHNEHDDLHKEQRWTKQEIFTDLRLKSKNLRSSPFQNIKLRTIRVDDFEPDVTFVSPPKARRKTAYYGEIEYNLKSRQILKPKELKLNYIYGFNENQKLVNSLQLTSKIEKSYNKSSDKFKWRFFAGYHFNQDISDQYSFCLSGKNGRTDYLYDNTYLARNSSNQEDLLSRQNDNSYGGFKTMDTTLRTNQWMISNNFKIAIPKLPIGVYADLGLFQPTELDSKLSWGYNAGIFFSISVNEEILGIYLPILYSENIGESLKELKVLQRISFIFNLQSINPFHLKKTIKP
;
A
#
# COMPACT_ATOMS: atom_id res chain seq x y z
N ALA A 1 18.79 8.16 38.49
CA ALA A 1 18.73 6.75 38.01
C ALA A 1 18.23 5.83 39.11
N GLU A 2 18.80 5.83 40.33
CA GLU A 2 18.41 4.95 41.43
C GLU A 2 16.92 5.04 41.76
N ILE A 3 16.37 6.28 41.88
CA ILE A 3 14.95 6.51 42.14
C ILE A 3 14.07 5.89 41.05
N THR A 4 14.44 6.06 39.78
CA THR A 4 13.69 5.50 38.65
C THR A 4 13.74 3.97 38.65
N SER A 5 14.92 3.40 38.89
CA SER A 5 15.06 1.95 39.01
C SER A 5 14.21 1.35 40.12
N LYS A 6 14.15 2.01 41.29
CA LYS A 6 13.27 1.60 42.39
C LYS A 6 11.78 1.68 42.02
N LEU A 7 11.35 2.75 41.35
CA LEU A 7 9.95 2.90 40.90
C LEU A 7 9.55 1.81 39.89
N ILE A 8 10.47 1.38 39.02
CA ILE A 8 10.23 0.27 38.08
C ILE A 8 10.09 -1.04 38.85
N GLN A 9 11.03 -1.35 39.75
CA GLN A 9 11.00 -2.57 40.56
C GLN A 9 9.72 -2.68 41.40
N GLU A 10 9.26 -1.55 41.94
CA GLU A 10 8.01 -1.48 42.72
C GLU A 10 6.75 -1.40 41.84
N ASN A 11 6.88 -1.44 40.52
CA ASN A 11 5.78 -1.30 39.52
C ASN A 11 4.95 -0.02 39.73
N LYS A 12 5.62 1.10 40.08
CA LYS A 12 5.01 2.42 40.37
C LYS A 12 5.00 3.38 39.19
N LEU A 13 5.53 2.98 38.03
CA LEU A 13 5.46 3.79 36.80
C LEU A 13 4.34 3.34 35.87
N PRO A 14 3.65 4.25 35.17
CA PRO A 14 3.76 5.72 35.25
C PRO A 14 3.15 6.26 36.55
N ILE A 15 3.77 7.31 37.09
CA ILE A 15 3.22 8.06 38.24
C ILE A 15 1.90 8.72 37.81
N ARG A 16 0.88 8.65 38.67
CA ARG A 16 -0.45 9.19 38.37
C ARG A 16 -0.78 10.34 39.33
N ASP A 17 -1.49 11.34 38.80
CA ASP A 17 -2.05 12.45 39.58
C ASP A 17 -3.28 11.99 40.40
N SER A 18 -3.84 12.91 41.20
CA SER A 18 -5.03 12.65 42.00
C SER A 18 -6.28 12.29 41.21
N SER A 19 -6.33 12.59 39.92
CA SER A 19 -7.41 12.21 38.99
C SER A 19 -7.17 10.86 38.30
N GLY A 20 -6.06 10.16 38.58
CA GLY A 20 -5.68 8.90 38.00
C GLY A 20 -5.04 9.01 36.61
N ARG A 21 -4.77 10.23 36.10
CA ARG A 21 -4.06 10.46 34.82
C ARG A 21 -2.55 10.40 35.05
N LYS A 22 -1.81 10.12 33.98
CA LYS A 22 -0.33 10.22 34.01
C LYS A 22 0.06 11.62 34.47
N ASP A 23 0.86 11.74 35.55
CA ASP A 23 1.33 13.03 36.04
C ASP A 23 2.36 13.62 35.08
N MET A 24 1.97 14.66 34.37
CA MET A 24 2.81 15.42 33.45
C MET A 24 3.11 16.81 33.96
N SER A 25 2.90 17.08 35.26
CA SER A 25 3.19 18.37 35.90
C SER A 25 4.70 18.65 35.91
N PHE A 26 5.05 19.91 35.80
CA PHE A 26 6.44 20.35 35.88
C PHE A 26 6.85 20.55 37.36
N PRO A 27 7.91 19.89 37.83
CA PRO A 27 8.46 20.18 39.14
C PRO A 27 8.97 21.63 39.24
N ASN A 28 9.02 22.17 40.43
CA ASN A 28 9.55 23.51 40.67
C ASN A 28 10.99 23.62 40.14
N SER A 29 11.33 24.79 39.59
CA SER A 29 12.70 25.08 39.20
C SER A 29 13.59 25.28 40.41
N SER A 30 14.85 24.83 40.34
CA SER A 30 15.85 25.24 41.32
C SER A 30 16.05 26.76 41.28
N LYS A 31 16.24 27.40 42.46
CA LYS A 31 16.60 28.80 42.56
C LYS A 31 18.08 29.03 42.22
N GLU A 32 18.90 27.99 42.38
CA GLU A 32 20.32 28.05 42.08
C GLU A 32 20.57 27.73 40.59
N LYS A 33 21.40 28.57 39.96
CA LYS A 33 21.89 28.34 38.59
C LYS A 33 23.19 27.56 38.67
N LYS A 34 23.37 26.63 37.73
CA LYS A 34 24.62 25.89 37.54
C LYS A 34 25.03 25.95 36.07
N THR A 35 26.35 25.94 35.86
CA THR A 35 26.92 25.81 34.51
C THR A 35 27.46 24.41 34.35
N LEU A 36 27.11 23.75 33.26
CA LEU A 36 27.62 22.43 32.87
C LEU A 36 28.36 22.58 31.54
N ARG A 37 29.51 21.94 31.45
CA ARG A 37 30.30 21.86 30.22
C ARG A 37 30.35 20.41 29.77
N PHE A 38 29.94 20.13 28.53
CA PHE A 38 30.04 18.82 27.88
C PHE A 38 31.12 18.93 26.81
N ILE A 39 31.95 17.92 26.71
CA ILE A 39 33.01 17.80 25.69
C ILE A 39 32.95 16.40 25.15
N GLN A 40 32.89 16.28 23.82
CA GLN A 40 33.01 15.04 23.08
C GLN A 40 33.86 15.26 21.84
N GLU A 41 34.89 14.43 21.68
CA GLU A 41 35.75 14.45 20.50
C GLU A 41 35.20 13.53 19.40
N ASN A 42 35.64 13.77 18.17
CA ASN A 42 35.29 12.96 16.98
C ASN A 42 33.78 12.85 16.70
N VAL A 43 33.04 13.94 16.91
CA VAL A 43 31.63 14.07 16.52
C VAL A 43 31.45 15.27 15.60
N HIS A 44 30.54 15.15 14.65
CA HIS A 44 30.29 16.20 13.64
C HIS A 44 29.00 16.98 13.92
N ASP A 45 28.24 16.63 14.95
CA ASP A 45 26.99 17.30 15.34
C ASP A 45 26.87 17.35 16.86
N PHE A 46 25.99 18.23 17.35
CA PHE A 46 25.76 18.42 18.77
C PHE A 46 24.27 18.60 19.05
N ALA A 47 23.73 17.78 19.95
CA ALA A 47 22.37 17.92 20.47
C ALA A 47 22.34 17.83 21.99
N TRP A 48 21.33 18.44 22.60
CA TRP A 48 21.07 18.31 24.02
C TRP A 48 19.56 18.33 24.30
N PHE A 49 19.14 17.61 25.31
CA PHE A 49 17.76 17.51 25.74
C PHE A 49 17.63 17.83 27.21
N ALA A 50 16.59 18.55 27.58
CA ALA A 50 16.31 18.91 28.98
C ALA A 50 14.81 18.94 29.23
N ASP A 51 14.36 18.13 30.18
CA ASP A 51 13.00 18.18 30.72
C ASP A 51 13.05 17.82 32.19
N LYS A 52 12.39 18.62 33.03
CA LYS A 52 12.33 18.40 34.48
C LYS A 52 11.55 17.14 34.87
N ARG A 53 10.78 16.59 33.93
CA ARG A 53 9.93 15.42 34.15
C ARG A 53 10.63 14.11 33.78
N TYR A 54 11.88 14.16 33.29
CA TYR A 54 12.59 12.97 32.93
C TYR A 54 12.82 12.02 34.11
N HIS A 55 12.36 10.79 33.93
CA HIS A 55 12.93 9.64 34.61
C HIS A 55 14.24 9.29 33.94
N VAL A 56 15.24 8.96 34.74
CA VAL A 56 16.61 8.66 34.23
C VAL A 56 16.98 7.24 34.66
N LEU A 57 17.35 6.40 33.70
CA LEU A 57 18.01 5.13 33.94
C LEU A 57 19.47 5.22 33.57
N LYS A 58 20.31 4.47 34.27
CA LYS A 58 21.74 4.32 34.00
C LYS A 58 22.07 2.85 33.95
N GLY A 59 22.82 2.43 32.96
CA GLY A 59 23.39 1.12 32.82
C GLY A 59 24.82 1.17 32.35
N GLU A 60 25.37 0.00 32.09
CA GLU A 60 26.71 -0.18 31.58
C GLU A 60 26.74 -1.38 30.66
N VAL A 61 27.44 -1.25 29.53
CA VAL A 61 27.73 -2.35 28.63
C VAL A 61 29.22 -2.59 28.58
N LYS A 62 29.63 -3.83 28.85
CA LYS A 62 31.01 -4.27 28.77
C LYS A 62 31.36 -4.66 27.33
N LEU A 63 32.31 -3.97 26.74
CA LEU A 63 32.91 -4.29 25.46
C LEU A 63 34.28 -4.98 25.67
N GLU A 64 34.97 -5.30 24.58
CA GLU A 64 36.27 -5.99 24.68
C GLU A 64 37.34 -5.11 25.34
N SER A 65 37.48 -3.86 24.90
CA SER A 65 38.50 -2.94 25.39
C SER A 65 38.06 -2.05 26.55
N LYS A 66 36.76 -1.85 26.79
CA LYS A 66 36.22 -0.88 27.77
C LYS A 66 34.78 -1.13 28.18
N ASN A 67 34.36 -0.39 29.20
CA ASN A 67 32.96 -0.25 29.56
C ASN A 67 32.38 1.04 28.99
N VAL A 68 31.13 0.99 28.51
CA VAL A 68 30.40 2.15 28.00
C VAL A 68 29.18 2.39 28.90
N THR A 69 29.03 3.62 29.39
CA THR A 69 27.86 4.00 30.21
C THR A 69 26.66 4.23 29.31
N SER A 70 25.55 3.57 29.58
CA SER A 70 24.27 3.76 28.88
C SER A 70 23.29 4.57 29.71
N TRP A 71 22.55 5.47 29.04
CA TRP A 71 21.56 6.33 29.65
C TRP A 71 20.24 6.24 28.89
N ALA A 72 19.14 6.22 29.64
CA ALA A 72 17.80 6.37 29.09
C ALA A 72 17.04 7.46 29.86
N LEU A 73 16.48 8.43 29.11
CA LEU A 73 15.72 9.55 29.65
C LEU A 73 14.32 9.54 29.05
N PHE A 74 13.29 9.44 29.88
CA PHE A 74 11.91 9.37 29.39
C PHE A 74 10.93 10.02 30.33
N THR A 75 9.81 10.48 29.81
CA THR A 75 8.73 11.10 30.57
C THR A 75 7.73 10.05 31.07
N ASN A 76 6.85 10.46 31.96
CA ASN A 76 5.74 9.64 32.43
C ASN A 76 4.81 9.19 31.28
N SER A 77 4.79 9.92 30.15
CA SER A 77 4.02 9.55 28.98
C SER A 77 4.43 8.17 28.43
N GLU A 78 5.73 7.92 28.34
CA GLU A 78 6.32 6.73 27.74
C GLU A 78 6.78 5.66 28.76
N ALA A 79 6.69 5.99 30.08
CA ALA A 79 7.29 5.19 31.16
C ALA A 79 6.84 3.71 31.18
N LYS A 80 5.66 3.38 30.67
CA LYS A 80 5.18 1.99 30.55
C LYS A 80 6.08 1.11 29.68
N LEU A 81 6.60 1.67 28.58
CA LEU A 81 7.40 0.95 27.60
C LEU A 81 8.91 1.03 27.89
N TRP A 82 9.36 2.16 28.45
CA TRP A 82 10.79 2.47 28.60
C TRP A 82 11.50 1.75 29.75
N GLY A 83 10.80 0.94 30.54
CA GLY A 83 11.41 0.20 31.66
C GLY A 83 12.57 -0.72 31.25
N ARG A 84 12.57 -1.22 30.01
CA ARG A 84 13.64 -2.07 29.44
C ARG A 84 14.60 -1.31 28.50
N SER A 85 14.51 0.00 28.40
CA SER A 85 15.27 0.79 27.42
C SER A 85 16.80 0.65 27.58
N ILE A 86 17.32 0.48 28.82
CA ILE A 86 18.75 0.22 29.06
C ILE A 86 19.20 -1.11 28.43
N GLU A 87 18.38 -2.16 28.51
CA GLU A 87 18.64 -3.43 27.82
C GLU A 87 18.78 -3.21 26.31
N TYR A 88 17.84 -2.49 25.70
CA TYR A 88 17.87 -2.21 24.26
C TYR A 88 19.08 -1.41 23.82
N ILE A 89 19.45 -0.37 24.60
CA ILE A 89 20.65 0.43 24.33
C ILE A 89 21.92 -0.40 24.47
N ASN A 90 22.00 -1.25 25.51
CA ASN A 90 23.14 -2.14 25.73
C ASN A 90 23.27 -3.18 24.62
N ASP A 91 22.15 -3.78 24.22
CA ASP A 91 22.12 -4.75 23.11
C ASP A 91 22.57 -4.10 21.80
N ALA A 92 22.04 -2.92 21.44
CA ALA A 92 22.49 -2.17 20.29
C ALA A 92 24.01 -1.96 20.32
N THR A 93 24.51 -1.42 21.42
CA THR A 93 25.95 -1.12 21.57
C THR A 93 26.80 -2.37 21.45
N LYS A 94 26.37 -3.49 22.04
CA LYS A 94 27.07 -4.78 22.00
C LYS A 94 27.06 -5.40 20.60
N TYR A 95 25.90 -5.49 19.95
CA TYR A 95 25.78 -6.17 18.67
C TYR A 95 26.41 -5.39 17.53
N PHE A 96 26.28 -4.07 17.49
CA PHE A 96 27.00 -3.24 16.52
C PHE A 96 28.51 -3.30 16.75
N SER A 97 28.97 -3.29 18.00
CA SER A 97 30.40 -3.47 18.31
C SER A 97 30.93 -4.81 17.80
N LYS A 98 30.15 -5.90 17.95
CA LYS A 98 30.50 -7.25 17.50
C LYS A 98 30.58 -7.36 15.97
N TRP A 99 29.57 -6.81 15.27
CA TRP A 99 29.40 -7.09 13.85
C TRP A 99 29.98 -6.02 12.91
N VAL A 100 30.18 -4.80 13.40
CA VAL A 100 30.68 -3.68 12.61
C VAL A 100 32.06 -3.26 13.07
N GLY A 101 32.21 -2.99 14.37
CA GLY A 101 33.46 -2.57 15.00
C GLY A 101 33.22 -1.92 16.36
N GLU A 102 34.17 -2.01 17.28
CA GLU A 102 33.99 -1.61 18.66
C GLU A 102 33.60 -0.13 18.80
N TYR A 103 32.59 0.17 19.61
CA TYR A 103 32.10 1.50 19.91
C TYR A 103 33.20 2.41 20.53
N PRO A 104 33.55 3.52 19.90
CA PRO A 104 34.75 4.28 20.34
C PRO A 104 34.47 5.23 21.51
N TYR A 105 33.20 5.59 21.77
CA TYR A 105 32.86 6.58 22.80
C TYR A 105 32.60 5.95 24.18
N ASN A 106 32.57 6.76 25.24
CA ASN A 106 32.44 6.29 26.63
C ASN A 106 31.00 6.25 27.13
N HIS A 107 30.05 6.78 26.37
CA HIS A 107 28.63 6.78 26.72
C HIS A 107 27.74 6.68 25.49
N VAL A 108 26.50 6.27 25.71
CA VAL A 108 25.44 6.19 24.71
C VAL A 108 24.11 6.53 25.40
N THR A 109 23.28 7.34 24.77
CA THR A 109 22.05 7.84 25.39
C THR A 109 20.88 7.75 24.43
N ALA A 110 19.72 7.29 24.91
CA ALA A 110 18.45 7.43 24.23
C ALA A 110 17.48 8.29 25.04
N VAL A 111 16.79 9.21 24.39
CA VAL A 111 15.91 10.20 25.00
C VAL A 111 14.52 10.12 24.39
N ASP A 112 13.48 10.01 25.23
CA ASP A 112 12.09 10.24 24.82
C ASP A 112 11.89 11.72 24.47
N GLY A 113 11.49 11.99 23.23
CA GLY A 113 11.30 13.36 22.76
C GLY A 113 10.27 13.49 21.66
N THR A 114 9.83 14.72 21.43
CA THR A 114 8.87 15.04 20.37
C THR A 114 9.61 15.26 19.06
N ILE A 115 9.39 14.37 18.11
CA ILE A 115 9.90 14.49 16.74
C ILE A 115 8.74 14.60 15.75
N SER A 116 8.93 15.39 14.70
CA SER A 116 7.95 15.57 13.63
C SER A 116 8.24 14.72 12.40
N ALA A 117 9.41 14.10 12.32
CA ALA A 117 9.94 13.48 11.11
C ALA A 117 9.87 11.95 11.09
N GLY A 118 9.51 11.27 12.18
CA GLY A 118 9.48 9.82 12.20
C GLY A 118 9.67 9.19 13.57
N GLY A 119 10.21 7.96 13.60
CA GLY A 119 10.41 7.16 14.81
C GLY A 119 11.53 7.66 15.72
N GLY A 120 12.60 8.22 15.16
CA GLY A 120 13.77 8.70 15.90
C GLY A 120 14.58 9.76 15.15
N MET A 121 15.69 10.18 15.75
CA MET A 121 16.71 11.05 15.17
C MET A 121 18.05 10.78 15.83
N GLU A 122 19.04 10.58 15.01
CA GLU A 122 20.32 9.91 15.28
C GLU A 122 21.47 10.82 15.69
N TYR A 123 21.29 11.81 16.54
CA TYR A 123 22.40 12.62 16.97
C TYR A 123 23.54 11.80 17.62
N PRO A 124 24.83 12.11 17.33
CA PRO A 124 25.96 11.36 17.89
C PRO A 124 25.92 11.28 19.42
N ASN A 125 26.04 10.08 19.95
CA ASN A 125 26.02 9.69 21.37
C ASN A 125 24.69 9.96 22.12
N ILE A 126 23.74 10.67 21.53
CA ILE A 126 22.45 10.99 22.13
C ILE A 126 21.35 10.95 21.07
N THR A 127 20.63 9.87 21.01
CA THR A 127 19.53 9.72 20.06
C THR A 127 18.20 10.08 20.69
N VAL A 128 17.29 10.71 19.92
CA VAL A 128 15.94 11.01 20.37
C VAL A 128 14.94 10.04 19.75
N ILE A 129 14.06 9.49 20.57
CA ILE A 129 13.07 8.48 20.20
C ILE A 129 11.68 9.10 20.33
N GLY A 130 10.86 8.97 19.29
CA GLY A 130 9.46 9.36 19.31
C GLY A 130 8.58 8.36 20.07
N SER A 131 7.29 8.68 20.18
CA SER A 131 6.33 7.78 20.82
C SER A 131 6.19 6.46 20.07
N SER A 132 6.28 5.35 20.79
CA SER A 132 6.15 4.00 20.24
C SER A 132 4.81 3.36 20.66
N GLY A 133 4.23 2.54 19.76
CA GLY A 133 2.94 1.89 20.03
C GLY A 133 3.03 0.68 20.97
N ASP A 134 4.18 -0.02 20.95
CA ASP A 134 4.43 -1.25 21.71
C ASP A 134 5.92 -1.44 21.99
N SER A 135 6.25 -2.45 22.80
CA SER A 135 7.63 -2.72 23.23
C SER A 135 8.53 -3.16 22.07
N LYS A 136 8.01 -3.92 21.09
CA LYS A 136 8.80 -4.31 19.90
C LYS A 136 9.19 -3.10 19.09
N SER A 137 8.24 -2.21 18.83
CA SER A 137 8.48 -0.98 18.08
C SER A 137 9.50 -0.08 18.79
N LEU A 138 9.41 0.05 20.12
CA LEU A 138 10.38 0.82 20.89
C LEU A 138 11.78 0.21 20.82
N GLU A 139 11.91 -1.10 21.01
CA GLU A 139 13.17 -1.82 20.91
C GLU A 139 13.80 -1.64 19.53
N THR A 140 13.03 -1.88 18.46
CA THR A 140 13.48 -1.75 17.08
C THR A 140 14.00 -0.33 16.79
N VAL A 141 13.26 0.71 17.20
CA VAL A 141 13.69 2.10 16.98
C VAL A 141 14.92 2.44 17.81
N ILE A 142 15.04 1.99 19.06
CA ILE A 142 16.27 2.23 19.86
C ILE A 142 17.48 1.54 19.22
N ILE A 143 17.34 0.29 18.74
CA ILE A 143 18.42 -0.41 18.04
C ILE A 143 18.84 0.37 16.78
N HIS A 144 17.87 0.85 16.01
CA HIS A 144 18.10 1.63 14.80
C HIS A 144 18.82 2.95 15.10
N GLU A 145 18.30 3.78 15.99
CA GLU A 145 18.85 5.10 16.27
C GLU A 145 20.21 5.05 16.99
N VAL A 146 20.43 4.06 17.85
CA VAL A 146 21.76 3.84 18.44
C VAL A 146 22.75 3.36 17.38
N GLY A 147 22.31 2.56 16.41
CA GLY A 147 23.12 2.06 15.30
C GLY A 147 23.70 3.16 14.41
N HIS A 148 23.02 4.28 14.27
CA HIS A 148 23.52 5.45 13.56
C HIS A 148 24.77 6.10 14.18
N ASN A 149 25.15 5.73 15.40
CA ASN A 149 26.48 6.10 15.88
C ASN A 149 27.59 5.50 15.02
N TRP A 150 27.35 4.32 14.39
CA TRP A 150 28.28 3.70 13.43
C TRP A 150 28.07 4.22 12.02
N TYR A 151 26.84 4.12 11.50
CA TYR A 151 26.46 4.59 10.16
C TYR A 151 25.88 6.00 10.28
N TYR A 152 26.51 7.02 9.78
CA TYR A 152 26.34 8.45 9.97
C TYR A 152 27.38 9.04 10.96
N GLY A 153 27.41 8.60 12.22
CA GLY A 153 28.28 9.19 13.24
C GLY A 153 29.77 8.92 13.01
N ILE A 154 30.16 7.67 12.86
CA ILE A 154 31.56 7.23 12.71
C ILE A 154 31.94 7.03 11.25
N LEU A 155 31.10 6.34 10.49
CA LEU A 155 31.21 6.15 9.04
C LEU A 155 30.38 7.24 8.36
N GLY A 156 30.93 8.46 8.24
CA GLY A 156 30.22 9.67 7.81
C GLY A 156 29.99 9.72 6.31
N SER A 157 29.22 8.78 5.76
CA SER A 157 28.82 8.78 4.36
C SER A 157 27.89 9.95 4.02
N ASN A 158 27.82 10.33 2.75
CA ASN A 158 26.91 11.39 2.29
C ASN A 158 25.48 10.88 2.21
N GLU A 159 24.67 11.11 3.25
CA GLU A 159 23.27 10.71 3.36
C GLU A 159 22.35 11.35 2.31
N ARG A 160 22.75 12.50 1.74
CA ARG A 160 21.96 13.18 0.70
C ARG A 160 22.05 12.50 -0.64
N ASP A 161 23.21 11.96 -0.97
CA ASP A 161 23.46 11.33 -2.25
C ASP A 161 23.41 9.80 -2.16
N ASN A 162 23.73 9.23 -0.99
CA ASN A 162 23.86 7.78 -0.78
C ASN A 162 23.19 7.33 0.53
N ALA A 163 21.94 7.75 0.76
CA ALA A 163 21.19 7.46 1.98
C ALA A 163 21.13 5.97 2.38
N TRP A 164 21.32 5.05 1.44
CA TRP A 164 21.36 3.62 1.70
C TRP A 164 22.58 3.17 2.53
N MET A 165 23.68 3.94 2.49
CA MET A 165 24.89 3.64 3.27
C MET A 165 24.73 3.95 4.76
N ASP A 166 23.79 4.82 5.07
CA ASP A 166 23.37 5.19 6.41
C ASP A 166 22.20 4.31 6.86
N GLU A 167 21.03 4.59 6.41
CA GLU A 167 19.76 3.97 6.80
C GLU A 167 19.67 2.47 6.45
N GLY A 168 20.19 2.11 5.28
CA GLY A 168 20.05 0.76 4.77
C GLY A 168 21.00 -0.24 5.42
N LEU A 169 22.25 0.14 5.70
CA LEU A 169 23.18 -0.68 6.45
C LEU A 169 22.72 -0.84 7.90
N ASN A 170 22.14 0.22 8.46
CA ASN A 170 21.57 0.20 9.79
C ASN A 170 20.37 -0.77 9.86
N THR A 171 19.45 -0.69 8.90
CA THR A 171 18.32 -1.64 8.77
C THR A 171 18.80 -3.10 8.61
N TYR A 172 19.91 -3.34 7.94
CA TYR A 172 20.49 -4.70 7.86
C TYR A 172 20.87 -5.23 9.26
N ILE A 173 21.54 -4.43 10.09
CA ILE A 173 21.89 -4.84 11.46
C ILE A 173 20.65 -5.05 12.32
N GLU A 174 19.63 -4.21 12.16
CA GLU A 174 18.33 -4.37 12.82
C GLU A 174 17.69 -5.73 12.49
N ILE A 175 17.63 -6.11 11.21
CA ILE A 175 17.14 -7.43 10.78
C ILE A 175 17.95 -8.55 11.47
N ARG A 176 19.28 -8.47 11.43
CA ARG A 176 20.17 -9.45 12.00
C ARG A 176 20.01 -9.57 13.53
N TYR A 177 19.85 -8.42 14.21
CA TYR A 177 19.59 -8.37 15.64
C TYR A 177 18.28 -9.07 16.00
N MET A 178 17.21 -8.80 15.28
CA MET A 178 15.91 -9.39 15.56
C MET A 178 15.91 -10.91 15.32
N GLU A 179 16.64 -11.40 14.30
CA GLU A 179 16.84 -12.85 14.07
C GLU A 179 17.66 -13.53 15.17
N GLU A 180 18.74 -12.89 15.65
CA GLU A 180 19.65 -13.41 16.66
C GLU A 180 18.97 -13.46 18.05
N LYS A 181 18.31 -12.36 18.45
CA LYS A 181 17.67 -12.26 19.76
C LYS A 181 16.35 -13.02 19.83
N TYR A 182 15.61 -13.10 18.73
CA TYR A 182 14.26 -13.67 18.67
C TYR A 182 14.13 -14.74 17.56
N PRO A 183 14.89 -15.85 17.62
CA PRO A 183 14.93 -16.86 16.57
C PRO A 183 13.58 -17.57 16.34
N ASN A 184 12.66 -17.52 17.31
CA ASN A 184 11.30 -18.06 17.22
C ASN A 184 10.23 -16.98 17.03
N GLY A 185 10.64 -15.76 16.62
CA GLY A 185 9.80 -14.59 16.52
C GLY A 185 9.63 -13.84 17.84
N TYR A 186 9.27 -12.56 17.76
CA TYR A 186 9.07 -11.71 18.93
C TYR A 186 7.80 -12.10 19.67
N GLU A 187 7.94 -12.71 20.86
CA GLU A 187 6.82 -13.00 21.77
C GLU A 187 6.85 -12.10 22.99
N ASN A 188 5.95 -11.15 23.08
CA ASN A 188 5.74 -10.40 24.32
C ASN A 188 4.67 -11.10 25.18
N LYS A 189 5.12 -11.88 26.16
CA LYS A 189 4.22 -12.60 27.09
C LYS A 189 3.42 -11.67 28.01
N GLU A 190 3.93 -10.47 28.28
CA GLU A 190 3.31 -9.51 29.20
C GLU A 190 2.15 -8.71 28.56
N GLU A 191 2.18 -8.47 27.26
CA GLU A 191 1.13 -7.74 26.55
C GLU A 191 -0.12 -8.60 26.26
N LYS A 192 0.01 -9.92 26.22
CA LYS A 192 -1.13 -10.85 25.99
C LYS A 192 -2.21 -10.84 27.08
N VAL A 193 -1.96 -10.23 28.24
CA VAL A 193 -2.82 -10.39 29.45
C VAL A 193 -3.86 -9.28 29.64
N LYS A 194 -3.82 -8.12 28.93
CA LYS A 194 -4.64 -6.94 29.30
C LYS A 194 -5.56 -6.34 28.24
N GLU A 195 -5.63 -6.83 27.02
CA GLU A 195 -6.57 -6.27 26.04
C GLU A 195 -7.80 -7.18 25.85
N ARG A 196 -8.92 -6.77 26.46
CA ARG A 196 -10.27 -7.27 26.12
C ARG A 196 -10.70 -6.71 24.77
N GLY A 197 -10.05 -7.15 23.71
CA GLY A 197 -10.39 -6.88 22.32
C GLY A 197 -9.79 -7.97 21.46
N ILE A 198 -10.44 -8.33 20.36
CA ILE A 198 -9.87 -9.24 19.36
C ILE A 198 -8.73 -8.50 18.68
N SER A 199 -7.55 -8.50 19.28
CA SER A 199 -6.32 -8.06 18.63
C SER A 199 -5.87 -9.19 17.72
N ILE A 200 -6.07 -9.04 16.41
CA ILE A 200 -5.48 -9.93 15.41
C ILE A 200 -4.03 -9.45 15.21
N THR A 201 -3.16 -9.82 16.12
CA THR A 201 -1.72 -9.64 15.93
C THR A 201 -1.25 -10.68 14.92
N ILE A 202 -0.90 -10.28 13.73
CA ILE A 202 -0.25 -11.14 12.74
C ILE A 202 1.25 -11.10 13.10
N PRO A 203 1.85 -12.20 13.58
CA PRO A 203 3.27 -12.23 13.86
C PRO A 203 4.04 -12.18 12.52
N ILE A 204 4.50 -11.01 12.12
CA ILE A 204 5.37 -10.81 10.97
C ILE A 204 6.77 -10.58 11.52
N GLU A 205 7.73 -11.38 11.07
CA GLU A 205 9.14 -11.19 11.38
C GLU A 205 9.66 -9.90 10.73
N GLU A 206 10.71 -9.29 11.29
CA GLU A 206 11.27 -8.04 10.77
C GLU A 206 11.74 -8.18 9.32
N LYS A 207 12.52 -9.19 9.03
CA LYS A 207 12.95 -9.52 7.67
C LYS A 207 11.77 -9.63 6.68
N GLU A 208 10.70 -10.29 7.10
CA GLU A 208 9.51 -10.48 6.28
C GLU A 208 8.80 -9.15 5.98
N LEU A 209 8.72 -8.25 6.97
CA LEU A 209 8.19 -6.90 6.80
C LEU A 209 9.00 -6.10 5.78
N GLN A 210 10.35 -6.18 5.85
CA GLN A 210 11.24 -5.52 4.91
C GLN A 210 11.08 -6.10 3.48
N HIS A 211 10.92 -7.42 3.33
CA HIS A 211 10.61 -8.02 2.03
C HIS A 211 9.27 -7.54 1.46
N ILE A 212 8.22 -7.45 2.28
CA ILE A 212 6.90 -6.95 1.84
C ILE A 212 7.01 -5.50 1.37
N SER A 213 7.71 -4.66 2.12
CA SER A 213 7.93 -3.25 1.81
C SER A 213 8.65 -3.07 0.46
N TYR A 214 9.77 -3.74 0.25
CA TYR A 214 10.49 -3.72 -1.03
C TYR A 214 9.62 -4.20 -2.19
N GLN A 215 9.00 -5.36 -2.03
CA GLN A 215 8.23 -6.01 -3.10
C GLN A 215 6.97 -5.23 -3.49
N PHE A 216 6.42 -4.43 -2.58
CA PHE A 216 5.26 -3.58 -2.86
C PHE A 216 5.49 -2.67 -4.07
N ASN A 217 6.65 -2.04 -4.17
CA ASN A 217 6.99 -1.19 -5.32
C ASN A 217 7.67 -1.97 -6.45
N ALA A 218 8.54 -2.94 -6.14
CA ALA A 218 9.26 -3.73 -7.13
C ALA A 218 8.31 -4.56 -8.01
N SER A 219 7.29 -5.21 -7.44
CA SER A 219 6.30 -6.00 -8.18
C SER A 219 5.45 -5.16 -9.13
N ARG A 220 5.35 -3.86 -8.89
CA ARG A 220 4.62 -2.89 -9.71
C ARG A 220 5.49 -2.12 -10.69
N ASN A 221 6.78 -2.38 -10.69
CA ASN A 221 7.77 -1.62 -11.47
C ASN A 221 7.74 -0.11 -11.15
N TYR A 222 7.61 0.23 -9.85
CA TYR A 222 7.63 1.58 -9.28
C TYR A 222 8.89 1.85 -8.45
N ASP A 223 9.75 0.86 -8.30
CA ASP A 223 11.00 0.97 -7.57
C ASP A 223 11.97 1.96 -8.23
N GLN A 224 12.83 2.57 -7.42
CA GLN A 224 13.87 3.49 -7.82
C GLN A 224 15.25 2.93 -7.44
N PRO A 225 16.30 3.19 -8.23
CA PRO A 225 17.64 2.71 -7.91
C PRO A 225 18.23 3.42 -6.69
N LEU A 226 19.03 2.71 -5.88
CA LEU A 226 19.60 3.23 -4.64
C LEU A 226 20.63 4.34 -4.84
N LYS A 227 21.25 4.42 -6.01
CA LYS A 227 22.18 5.51 -6.39
C LYS A 227 21.51 6.89 -6.53
N MET A 228 20.20 7.01 -6.36
CA MET A 228 19.54 8.31 -6.44
C MET A 228 19.73 9.09 -5.15
N GLY A 229 19.87 10.40 -5.28
CA GLY A 229 19.86 11.29 -4.13
C GLY A 229 18.53 11.24 -3.36
N SER A 230 18.58 11.40 -2.03
CA SER A 230 17.43 11.29 -1.13
C SER A 230 16.24 12.16 -1.54
N LYS A 231 16.49 13.36 -2.07
CA LYS A 231 15.48 14.30 -2.56
C LYS A 231 14.68 13.81 -3.78
N ASP A 232 15.20 12.83 -4.54
CA ASP A 232 14.59 12.37 -5.79
C ASP A 232 13.72 11.12 -5.60
N PHE A 233 13.77 10.49 -4.45
CA PHE A 233 12.86 9.41 -4.09
C PHE A 233 11.43 9.92 -3.88
N THR A 234 10.45 9.08 -4.24
CA THR A 234 9.11 9.25 -3.67
C THR A 234 9.16 8.86 -2.18
N GLN A 235 8.24 9.36 -1.36
CA GLN A 235 8.22 9.04 0.08
C GLN A 235 8.18 7.53 0.35
N ILE A 236 7.34 6.80 -0.40
CA ILE A 236 7.24 5.33 -0.24
C ILE A 236 8.51 4.64 -0.71
N ASN A 237 9.14 5.11 -1.80
CA ASN A 237 10.39 4.51 -2.27
C ASN A 237 11.57 4.84 -1.36
N TYR A 238 11.57 5.98 -0.69
CA TYR A 238 12.60 6.26 0.30
C TYR A 238 12.59 5.14 1.36
N ALA A 239 11.45 4.88 1.99
CA ALA A 239 11.33 3.79 2.95
C ALA A 239 11.61 2.40 2.33
N ALA A 240 10.94 2.08 1.23
CA ALA A 240 11.02 0.74 0.64
C ALA A 240 12.36 0.41 -0.05
N MET A 241 13.09 1.41 -0.55
CA MET A 241 14.37 1.20 -1.24
C MET A 241 15.54 1.43 -0.30
N VAL A 242 15.63 2.61 0.32
CA VAL A 242 16.79 2.99 1.13
C VAL A 242 16.91 2.09 2.36
N TYR A 243 15.83 1.87 3.09
CA TYR A 243 15.78 0.95 4.24
C TYR A 243 15.63 -0.50 3.79
N SER A 244 14.46 -0.86 3.28
CA SER A 244 14.06 -2.25 3.11
C SER A 244 14.88 -3.00 2.05
N LYS A 245 15.00 -2.46 0.83
CA LYS A 245 15.80 -3.11 -0.24
C LYS A 245 17.25 -3.27 0.18
N THR A 246 17.85 -2.25 0.80
CA THR A 246 19.24 -2.32 1.24
C THR A 246 19.41 -3.32 2.38
N GLY A 247 18.57 -3.25 3.41
CA GLY A 247 18.62 -4.16 4.56
C GLY A 247 18.56 -5.63 4.14
N ILE A 248 17.54 -6.02 3.34
CA ILE A 248 17.45 -7.40 2.82
C ILE A 248 18.56 -7.72 1.82
N GLY A 249 19.07 -6.73 1.09
CA GLY A 249 20.21 -6.89 0.18
C GLY A 249 21.50 -7.27 0.89
N PHE A 250 21.86 -6.57 1.96
CA PHE A 250 23.03 -6.92 2.77
C PHE A 250 22.85 -8.22 3.54
N HIS A 251 21.62 -8.53 3.97
CA HIS A 251 21.30 -9.85 4.53
C HIS A 251 21.53 -10.97 3.49
N TYR A 252 21.16 -10.74 2.23
CA TYR A 252 21.43 -11.64 1.12
C TYR A 252 22.93 -11.77 0.85
N LEU A 253 23.67 -10.66 0.83
CA LEU A 253 25.14 -10.68 0.62
C LEU A 253 25.84 -11.45 1.75
N LYS A 254 25.41 -11.28 3.02
CA LYS A 254 25.90 -12.05 4.17
C LYS A 254 25.68 -13.55 3.97
N ALA A 255 24.49 -13.95 3.55
CA ALA A 255 24.18 -15.36 3.32
C ALA A 255 24.98 -15.97 2.16
N TYR A 256 25.29 -15.18 1.13
CA TYR A 256 26.13 -15.62 0.01
C TYR A 256 27.60 -15.80 0.40
N LEU A 257 28.19 -14.83 1.10
CA LEU A 257 29.61 -14.87 1.53
C LEU A 257 29.82 -15.81 2.72
N GLY A 258 28.80 -16.08 3.51
CA GLY A 258 28.91 -16.69 4.83
C GLY A 258 29.19 -15.65 5.92
N GLU A 259 28.76 -15.96 7.14
CA GLU A 259 28.77 -15.01 8.26
C GLU A 259 30.18 -14.53 8.62
N GLU A 260 31.13 -15.44 8.78
CA GLU A 260 32.52 -15.11 9.19
C GLU A 260 33.22 -14.20 8.18
N LEU A 261 33.10 -14.49 6.87
CA LEU A 261 33.72 -13.69 5.83
C LEU A 261 33.05 -12.34 5.69
N PHE A 262 31.72 -12.29 5.78
CA PHE A 262 30.99 -11.04 5.74
C PHE A 262 31.37 -10.12 6.92
N ASP A 263 31.41 -10.66 8.13
CA ASP A 263 31.81 -9.89 9.33
C ASP A 263 33.26 -9.39 9.23
N LYS A 264 34.17 -10.18 8.66
CA LYS A 264 35.54 -9.74 8.37
C LYS A 264 35.55 -8.57 7.37
N CYS A 265 34.75 -8.62 6.31
CA CYS A 265 34.59 -7.49 5.35
C CYS A 265 34.09 -6.23 6.06
N MET A 266 33.07 -6.37 6.91
CA MET A 266 32.45 -5.24 7.63
C MET A 266 33.42 -4.62 8.64
N ASN A 267 34.13 -5.45 9.42
CA ASN A 267 35.14 -4.98 10.38
C ASN A 267 36.29 -4.27 9.69
N GLU A 268 36.76 -4.79 8.54
CA GLU A 268 37.82 -4.14 7.75
C GLU A 268 37.31 -2.80 7.18
N TYR A 269 36.10 -2.74 6.69
CA TYR A 269 35.47 -1.49 6.24
C TYR A 269 35.41 -0.45 7.37
N PHE A 270 34.95 -0.85 8.56
CA PHE A 270 34.98 0.02 9.73
C PHE A 270 36.41 0.44 10.12
N GLY A 271 37.37 -0.48 10.15
CA GLY A 271 38.75 -0.22 10.49
C GLY A 271 39.44 0.82 9.59
N GLN A 272 39.19 0.74 8.28
CA GLN A 272 39.77 1.65 7.29
C GLN A 272 39.06 3.02 7.25
N TRP A 273 37.74 3.06 7.50
CA TRP A 273 36.90 4.21 7.21
C TRP A 273 36.32 4.91 8.45
N LYS A 274 36.55 4.40 9.67
CA LYS A 274 36.10 5.09 10.90
C LYS A 274 36.60 6.52 10.95
N PHE A 275 35.70 7.46 11.30
CA PHE A 275 35.92 8.90 11.33
C PHE A 275 36.33 9.53 9.99
N LYS A 276 35.88 8.92 8.89
CA LYS A 276 36.08 9.40 7.53
C LYS A 276 34.72 9.43 6.78
N HIS A 277 34.76 9.80 5.51
CA HIS A 277 33.59 9.97 4.66
C HIS A 277 33.61 8.96 3.49
N PRO A 278 33.29 7.68 3.73
CA PRO A 278 33.26 6.67 2.67
C PRO A 278 32.13 6.90 1.68
N ASN A 279 32.31 6.46 0.47
CA ASN A 279 31.32 6.44 -0.60
C ASN A 279 31.01 5.00 -1.07
N PRO A 280 30.04 4.76 -1.98
CA PRO A 280 29.70 3.41 -2.44
C PRO A 280 30.85 2.60 -3.05
N TYR A 281 31.83 3.26 -3.64
CA TYR A 281 33.00 2.59 -4.21
C TYR A 281 33.92 2.05 -3.13
N ASP A 282 34.08 2.79 -2.03
CA ASP A 282 34.98 2.42 -0.93
C ASP A 282 34.54 1.13 -0.24
N ILE A 283 33.25 1.01 0.09
CA ILE A 283 32.72 -0.24 0.68
C ILE A 283 32.83 -1.41 -0.30
N LYS A 284 32.58 -1.20 -1.61
CA LYS A 284 32.77 -2.23 -2.64
C LYS A 284 34.22 -2.73 -2.66
N VAL A 285 35.19 -1.83 -2.76
CA VAL A 285 36.60 -2.19 -2.84
C VAL A 285 37.03 -2.99 -1.62
N VAL A 286 36.61 -2.59 -0.42
CA VAL A 286 36.96 -3.34 0.80
C VAL A 286 36.34 -4.74 0.76
N PHE A 287 35.08 -4.86 0.43
CA PHE A 287 34.41 -6.16 0.37
C PHE A 287 35.02 -7.08 -0.67
N GLU A 288 35.33 -6.60 -1.88
CA GLU A 288 35.96 -7.39 -2.93
C GLU A 288 37.39 -7.80 -2.56
N SER A 289 38.17 -6.90 -1.92
CA SER A 289 39.55 -7.20 -1.52
C SER A 289 39.64 -8.24 -0.40
N VAL A 290 38.71 -8.19 0.57
CA VAL A 290 38.69 -9.13 1.72
C VAL A 290 38.07 -10.47 1.33
N SER A 291 37.00 -10.47 0.54
CA SER A 291 36.34 -11.70 0.12
C SER A 291 36.99 -12.42 -1.04
N ASN A 292 37.84 -11.72 -1.81
CA ASN A 292 38.38 -12.19 -3.09
C ASN A 292 37.29 -12.64 -4.11
N GLU A 293 36.11 -12.04 -4.02
CA GLU A 293 34.94 -12.29 -4.89
C GLU A 293 34.63 -11.04 -5.73
N ASN A 294 34.17 -11.25 -6.98
CA ASN A 294 33.58 -10.15 -7.76
C ASN A 294 32.16 -9.90 -7.31
N LEU A 295 31.89 -8.73 -6.76
CA LEU A 295 30.57 -8.32 -6.23
C LEU A 295 29.84 -7.31 -7.12
N ASP A 296 30.17 -7.21 -8.42
CA ASP A 296 29.48 -6.33 -9.38
C ASP A 296 27.98 -6.61 -9.45
N TRP A 297 27.54 -7.89 -9.30
CA TRP A 297 26.14 -8.24 -9.25
C TRP A 297 25.41 -7.49 -8.12
N PHE A 298 26.10 -7.22 -7.00
CA PHE A 298 25.53 -6.52 -5.85
C PHE A 298 25.69 -5.01 -5.98
N PHE A 299 26.89 -4.48 -6.07
CA PHE A 299 27.15 -3.04 -6.04
C PHE A 299 26.76 -2.33 -7.33
N GLU A 300 27.03 -2.92 -8.51
CA GLU A 300 26.69 -2.25 -9.79
C GLU A 300 25.27 -2.55 -10.26
N ASP A 301 24.80 -3.77 -10.08
CA ASP A 301 23.50 -4.17 -10.59
C ASP A 301 22.38 -3.97 -9.57
N PHE A 302 22.52 -4.52 -8.34
CA PHE A 302 21.47 -4.44 -7.33
C PHE A 302 21.33 -3.04 -6.73
N ILE A 303 22.46 -2.40 -6.34
CA ILE A 303 22.46 -1.05 -5.75
C ILE A 303 22.14 0.01 -6.82
N ASN A 304 22.86 0.01 -7.94
CA ASN A 304 22.83 1.09 -8.90
C ASN A 304 21.64 1.04 -9.88
N THR A 305 20.85 -0.05 -9.88
CA THR A 305 19.75 -0.22 -10.83
C THR A 305 18.47 -0.73 -10.16
N THR A 306 17.41 -0.87 -10.96
CA THR A 306 16.15 -1.53 -10.58
C THR A 306 16.06 -2.96 -11.13
N LYS A 307 17.20 -3.62 -11.42
CA LYS A 307 17.21 -5.03 -11.80
C LYS A 307 16.64 -5.88 -10.68
N LYS A 308 15.92 -6.93 -11.03
CA LYS A 308 15.17 -7.78 -10.10
C LYS A 308 15.55 -9.23 -10.25
N THR A 309 15.70 -9.93 -9.14
CA THR A 309 15.86 -11.38 -9.13
C THR A 309 14.50 -12.03 -9.44
N ASP A 310 14.46 -12.92 -10.43
CA ASP A 310 13.29 -13.75 -10.75
C ASP A 310 13.77 -15.06 -11.39
N TYR A 311 14.02 -16.07 -10.57
CA TYR A 311 14.44 -17.39 -10.98
C TYR A 311 13.29 -18.40 -10.90
N SER A 312 13.36 -19.45 -11.69
CA SER A 312 12.36 -20.52 -11.65
C SER A 312 12.95 -21.88 -12.00
N LEU A 313 12.45 -22.93 -11.36
CA LEU A 313 12.70 -24.32 -11.75
C LEU A 313 11.93 -24.64 -13.02
N LYS A 314 12.61 -25.15 -14.05
CA LYS A 314 12.00 -25.60 -15.30
C LYS A 314 11.67 -27.09 -15.26
N ARG A 315 12.65 -27.88 -14.83
CA ARG A 315 12.55 -29.34 -14.84
C ARG A 315 13.54 -29.96 -13.85
N ILE A 316 13.11 -31.03 -13.20
CA ILE A 316 13.96 -31.91 -12.40
C ILE A 316 13.83 -33.32 -12.97
N SER A 317 14.96 -33.90 -13.38
CA SER A 317 15.05 -35.27 -13.90
C SER A 317 16.00 -36.05 -13.00
N LYS A 318 15.54 -37.16 -12.49
CA LYS A 318 16.36 -38.11 -11.76
C LYS A 318 17.28 -38.84 -12.78
N ILE A 319 18.61 -38.83 -12.53
CA ILE A 319 19.59 -39.57 -13.31
C ILE A 319 19.78 -40.96 -12.67
N ASN A 320 20.04 -40.95 -11.35
CA ASN A 320 20.13 -42.13 -10.50
C ASN A 320 19.66 -41.78 -9.09
N ASP A 321 19.87 -42.65 -8.09
CA ASP A 321 19.38 -42.42 -6.73
C ASP A 321 20.09 -41.24 -6.00
N GLN A 322 21.28 -40.87 -6.44
CA GLN A 322 22.13 -39.82 -5.85
C GLN A 322 22.28 -38.59 -6.74
N GLU A 323 21.81 -38.63 -7.99
CA GLU A 323 22.05 -37.53 -8.94
C GLU A 323 20.76 -37.10 -9.61
N TYR A 324 20.59 -35.77 -9.68
CA TYR A 324 19.43 -35.13 -10.28
C TYR A 324 19.88 -34.02 -11.24
N LEU A 325 19.39 -34.04 -12.48
CA LEU A 325 19.57 -32.93 -13.43
C LEU A 325 18.53 -31.85 -13.14
N ILE A 326 18.98 -30.67 -12.70
CA ILE A 326 18.15 -29.49 -12.46
C ILE A 326 18.29 -28.52 -13.63
N LYS A 327 17.16 -28.13 -14.21
CA LYS A 327 17.10 -27.05 -15.21
C LYS A 327 16.39 -25.84 -14.60
N MET A 328 17.03 -24.69 -14.70
CA MET A 328 16.53 -23.41 -14.15
C MET A 328 16.44 -22.36 -15.26
N LYS A 329 15.61 -21.36 -15.03
CA LYS A 329 15.45 -20.19 -15.90
C LYS A 329 15.54 -18.90 -15.08
N ASN A 330 16.25 -17.92 -15.60
CA ASN A 330 16.22 -16.54 -15.15
C ASN A 330 15.24 -15.76 -16.04
N LEU A 331 14.24 -15.11 -15.44
CA LEU A 331 13.16 -14.43 -16.16
C LEU A 331 13.45 -12.95 -16.42
N THR A 332 14.41 -12.35 -15.71
CA THR A 332 14.77 -10.93 -15.82
C THR A 332 16.12 -10.67 -16.48
N GLY A 333 16.99 -11.67 -16.51
CA GLY A 333 18.37 -11.55 -17.00
C GLY A 333 19.35 -10.91 -16.03
N TYR A 334 18.90 -10.55 -14.81
CA TYR A 334 19.80 -10.13 -13.73
C TYR A 334 20.50 -11.34 -13.12
N SER A 335 21.84 -11.37 -13.20
CA SER A 335 22.66 -12.52 -12.83
C SER A 335 23.16 -12.42 -11.39
N SER A 336 22.30 -12.68 -10.41
CA SER A 336 22.67 -12.78 -8.99
C SER A 336 22.84 -14.23 -8.55
N PRO A 337 23.74 -14.56 -7.62
CA PRO A 337 23.84 -15.91 -7.04
C PRO A 337 22.52 -16.35 -6.42
N ILE A 338 22.18 -17.63 -6.48
CA ILE A 338 20.90 -18.13 -5.94
C ILE A 338 21.09 -19.47 -5.22
N PRO A 339 20.56 -19.64 -3.98
CA PRO A 339 20.64 -20.91 -3.27
C PRO A 339 19.58 -21.89 -3.77
N VAL A 340 19.99 -23.13 -3.97
CA VAL A 340 19.11 -24.27 -4.26
C VAL A 340 19.25 -25.28 -3.13
N GLN A 341 18.15 -25.54 -2.43
CA GLN A 341 18.12 -26.47 -1.30
C GLN A 341 17.38 -27.76 -1.66
N LEU A 342 17.88 -28.84 -1.12
CA LEU A 342 17.18 -30.13 -1.08
C LEU A 342 16.49 -30.29 0.28
N ILE A 343 15.22 -30.68 0.23
CA ILE A 343 14.36 -30.79 1.41
C ILE A 343 13.85 -32.22 1.56
N ASN A 344 13.94 -32.76 2.78
CA ASN A 344 13.40 -34.08 3.13
C ASN A 344 11.88 -34.07 3.39
N ASN A 345 11.30 -35.20 3.75
CA ASN A 345 9.88 -35.30 4.07
C ASN A 345 9.46 -34.56 5.36
N SER A 346 10.40 -34.35 6.28
CA SER A 346 10.19 -33.58 7.52
C SER A 346 10.28 -32.06 7.31
N ASN A 347 10.50 -31.60 6.06
CA ASN A 347 10.74 -30.20 5.67
C ASN A 347 12.06 -29.60 6.18
N GLU A 348 13.05 -30.43 6.45
CA GLU A 348 14.40 -30.01 6.82
C GLU A 348 15.30 -29.90 5.59
N ILE A 349 16.23 -28.97 5.61
CA ILE A 349 17.26 -28.80 4.57
C ILE A 349 18.31 -29.90 4.76
N ILE A 350 18.43 -30.79 3.78
CA ILE A 350 19.44 -31.85 3.79
C ILE A 350 20.70 -31.47 3.00
N SER A 351 20.61 -30.51 2.12
CA SER A 351 21.74 -29.97 1.36
C SER A 351 21.41 -28.63 0.77
N GLU A 352 22.41 -27.76 0.68
CA GLU A 352 22.32 -26.45 0.04
C GLU A 352 23.48 -26.25 -0.93
N LYS A 353 23.20 -25.64 -2.08
CA LYS A 353 24.19 -25.27 -3.06
C LYS A 353 23.88 -23.89 -3.63
N TRP A 354 24.83 -22.96 -3.54
CA TRP A 354 24.78 -21.70 -4.24
C TRP A 354 25.14 -21.88 -5.71
N ILE A 355 24.30 -21.35 -6.58
CA ILE A 355 24.49 -21.37 -8.04
C ILE A 355 24.85 -19.96 -8.47
N ASN A 356 25.95 -19.81 -9.18
CA ASN A 356 26.36 -18.54 -9.75
C ASN A 356 25.27 -17.97 -10.65
N GLY A 357 25.14 -16.66 -10.67
CA GLY A 357 24.16 -15.96 -11.48
C GLY A 357 24.30 -16.28 -12.98
N PHE A 358 23.19 -16.39 -13.68
CA PHE A 358 23.13 -16.67 -15.13
C PHE A 358 22.04 -15.83 -15.81
N LYS A 359 22.20 -15.53 -17.12
CA LYS A 359 21.33 -14.57 -17.82
C LYS A 359 20.00 -15.14 -18.32
N LYS A 360 19.93 -16.41 -18.74
CA LYS A 360 18.73 -17.01 -19.37
C LYS A 360 18.36 -18.35 -18.76
N ASP A 361 19.02 -19.40 -19.18
CA ASP A 361 18.77 -20.78 -18.77
C ASP A 361 20.08 -21.41 -18.30
N THR A 362 20.00 -22.27 -17.30
CA THR A 362 21.12 -23.11 -16.86
C THR A 362 20.65 -24.52 -16.55
N SER A 363 21.60 -25.47 -16.57
CA SER A 363 21.38 -26.83 -16.08
C SER A 363 22.64 -27.35 -15.40
N PHE A 364 22.46 -28.04 -14.31
CA PHE A 364 23.56 -28.65 -13.55
C PHE A 364 23.08 -29.95 -12.90
N VAL A 365 24.05 -30.82 -12.60
CA VAL A 365 23.80 -32.03 -11.82
C VAL A 365 23.94 -31.70 -10.34
N TYR A 366 22.92 -32.03 -9.60
CA TYR A 366 22.95 -31.96 -8.13
C TYR A 366 23.19 -33.37 -7.58
N LYS A 367 24.25 -33.52 -6.80
CA LYS A 367 24.60 -34.78 -6.12
C LYS A 367 24.14 -34.74 -4.67
N THR A 368 23.61 -35.84 -4.17
CA THR A 368 23.12 -35.94 -2.80
C THR A 368 23.27 -37.39 -2.31
N ASN A 369 23.61 -37.54 -1.04
CA ASN A 369 23.67 -38.84 -0.39
C ASN A 369 22.31 -39.22 0.25
N GLU A 370 21.43 -38.25 0.43
CA GLU A 370 20.11 -38.44 0.99
C GLU A 370 19.04 -38.28 -0.08
N LYS A 371 17.92 -39.00 0.09
CA LYS A 371 16.78 -38.97 -0.85
C LYS A 371 15.95 -37.69 -0.64
N PRO A 372 15.95 -36.74 -1.56
CA PRO A 372 15.16 -35.52 -1.42
C PRO A 372 13.68 -35.79 -1.66
N SER A 373 12.81 -35.07 -0.98
CA SER A 373 11.38 -34.98 -1.30
C SER A 373 11.09 -33.80 -2.21
N LYS A 374 11.83 -32.69 -2.07
CA LYS A 374 11.63 -31.46 -2.81
C LYS A 374 12.98 -30.80 -3.14
N PHE A 375 12.97 -30.03 -4.24
CA PHE A 375 14.00 -29.07 -4.62
C PHE A 375 13.39 -27.67 -4.50
N VAL A 376 14.05 -26.77 -3.79
CA VAL A 376 13.52 -25.42 -3.54
C VAL A 376 14.60 -24.39 -3.84
N ILE A 377 14.26 -23.37 -4.62
CA ILE A 377 15.05 -22.16 -4.75
C ILE A 377 14.71 -21.29 -3.54
N ASP A 378 15.72 -20.83 -2.83
CA ASP A 378 15.60 -19.87 -1.73
C ASP A 378 14.53 -20.26 -0.68
N TYR A 379 14.70 -21.43 -0.06
CA TYR A 379 13.75 -21.97 0.90
C TYR A 379 13.54 -21.05 2.12
N ASN A 380 14.60 -20.35 2.55
CA ASN A 380 14.58 -19.47 3.73
C ASN A 380 14.24 -18.01 3.39
N VAL A 381 13.86 -17.71 2.12
CA VAL A 381 13.54 -16.35 1.68
C VAL A 381 14.67 -15.36 2.03
N ILE A 382 15.86 -15.66 1.55
CA ILE A 382 17.07 -14.87 1.78
C ILE A 382 17.27 -13.84 0.67
N THR A 383 16.95 -14.24 -0.58
CA THR A 383 17.20 -13.40 -1.75
C THR A 383 16.11 -12.36 -1.94
N THR A 384 16.39 -11.36 -2.76
CA THR A 384 15.42 -10.31 -3.11
C THR A 384 14.46 -10.71 -4.23
N ASP A 385 14.26 -12.01 -4.47
CA ASP A 385 13.29 -12.47 -5.45
C ASP A 385 11.87 -12.04 -5.04
N PHE A 386 11.08 -11.57 -6.01
CA PHE A 386 9.72 -11.09 -5.77
C PHE A 386 8.65 -12.03 -6.31
N ASN A 387 9.06 -13.14 -6.97
CA ASN A 387 8.14 -14.06 -7.65
C ASN A 387 8.45 -15.50 -7.31
N TYR A 388 7.91 -16.00 -6.22
CA TYR A 388 8.12 -17.38 -5.76
C TYR A 388 7.36 -18.44 -6.55
N ASN A 389 6.81 -18.10 -7.72
CA ASN A 389 6.21 -19.07 -8.60
C ASN A 389 7.29 -20.03 -9.16
N ARG A 390 7.06 -21.32 -9.07
CA ARG A 390 8.01 -22.36 -9.51
C ARG A 390 9.36 -22.35 -8.78
N HIS A 391 9.41 -21.86 -7.57
CA HIS A 391 10.58 -22.02 -6.70
C HIS A 391 10.70 -23.43 -6.12
N MET A 392 9.63 -24.20 -6.14
CA MET A 392 9.61 -25.56 -5.59
C MET A 392 9.26 -26.58 -6.67
N ALA A 393 9.95 -27.72 -6.63
CA ALA A 393 9.60 -28.93 -7.39
C ALA A 393 9.72 -30.16 -6.51
N ARG A 394 8.75 -31.07 -6.63
CA ARG A 394 8.84 -32.40 -5.98
C ARG A 394 9.85 -33.28 -6.71
N ALA A 395 10.59 -34.09 -5.98
CA ALA A 395 11.53 -35.03 -6.57
C ALA A 395 10.80 -36.10 -7.43
N ASN A 396 9.61 -36.52 -6.99
CA ASN A 396 8.81 -37.58 -7.60
C ASN A 396 7.40 -37.12 -7.97
N GLY A 397 6.70 -37.90 -8.80
CA GLY A 397 5.33 -37.63 -9.22
C GLY A 397 5.21 -36.97 -10.58
N ILE A 398 3.98 -36.85 -11.11
CA ILE A 398 3.66 -36.32 -12.43
C ILE A 398 3.64 -34.78 -12.41
N LEU A 399 3.06 -34.16 -11.37
CA LEU A 399 2.92 -32.73 -11.22
C LEU A 399 4.03 -32.14 -10.32
N LYS A 400 5.29 -32.35 -10.70
CA LYS A 400 6.46 -32.00 -9.87
C LYS A 400 6.52 -30.51 -9.49
N LEU A 401 6.14 -29.62 -10.39
CA LEU A 401 6.21 -28.15 -10.20
C LEU A 401 4.96 -27.57 -9.50
N TYR A 402 4.05 -28.43 -9.06
CA TYR A 402 2.82 -27.97 -8.43
C TYR A 402 2.96 -27.90 -6.91
N LYS A 403 2.79 -26.69 -6.35
CA LYS A 403 2.78 -26.46 -4.91
C LYS A 403 1.44 -26.90 -4.29
N PRO A 404 1.43 -27.43 -3.06
CA PRO A 404 0.18 -27.71 -2.37
C PRO A 404 -0.65 -26.45 -2.17
N ILE A 405 -1.97 -26.58 -2.27
CA ILE A 405 -2.91 -25.48 -2.00
C ILE A 405 -3.24 -25.50 -0.53
N LYS A 406 -3.18 -24.34 0.13
CA LYS A 406 -3.69 -24.12 1.48
C LYS A 406 -4.64 -22.92 1.53
N PHE A 407 -5.67 -23.05 2.35
CA PHE A 407 -6.62 -21.99 2.63
C PHE A 407 -6.21 -21.25 3.91
N LYS A 408 -6.21 -19.92 3.87
CA LYS A 408 -5.94 -19.06 5.04
C LYS A 408 -7.06 -18.01 5.18
N ILE A 409 -7.51 -17.80 6.42
CA ILE A 409 -8.48 -16.75 6.74
C ILE A 409 -7.72 -15.44 7.01
N LEU A 410 -8.20 -14.36 6.45
CA LEU A 410 -7.79 -12.97 6.74
C LEU A 410 -6.27 -12.73 6.93
N PRO A 411 -5.37 -12.93 6.05
CA PRO A 411 -4.06 -12.41 6.31
C PRO A 411 -3.59 -11.39 5.31
N ILE A 412 -2.71 -10.55 5.79
CA ILE A 412 -1.72 -9.90 4.96
C ILE A 412 -0.99 -11.02 4.22
N SER A 413 -0.96 -10.94 2.90
CA SER A 413 -0.32 -11.97 2.09
C SER A 413 1.19 -11.86 2.25
N VAL A 414 1.73 -12.79 2.98
CA VAL A 414 3.16 -13.01 3.00
C VAL A 414 3.57 -13.87 1.82
N ASN A 415 4.74 -13.60 1.25
CA ASN A 415 5.27 -14.44 0.22
C ASN A 415 5.58 -15.84 0.75
N ASN A 416 5.11 -16.84 0.04
CA ASN A 416 5.31 -18.23 0.43
C ASN A 416 5.85 -19.01 -0.77
N ASN A 417 7.11 -19.45 -0.65
CA ASN A 417 7.75 -20.32 -1.64
C ASN A 417 7.34 -21.80 -1.50
N LYS A 418 6.67 -22.18 -0.38
CA LYS A 418 6.33 -23.56 -0.03
C LYS A 418 4.94 -23.98 -0.53
N GLU A 419 3.97 -23.05 -0.59
CA GLU A 419 2.55 -23.34 -0.80
C GLU A 419 1.87 -22.33 -1.73
N ASN A 420 0.79 -22.74 -2.37
CA ASN A 420 -0.15 -21.85 -3.05
C ASN A 420 -1.25 -21.44 -2.07
N LEU A 421 -1.21 -20.20 -1.58
CA LEU A 421 -2.18 -19.71 -0.61
C LEU A 421 -3.40 -19.16 -1.31
N ILE A 422 -4.58 -19.66 -0.95
CA ILE A 422 -5.88 -19.09 -1.25
C ILE A 422 -6.40 -18.47 0.04
N TYR A 423 -6.57 -17.17 0.02
CA TYR A 423 -7.13 -16.44 1.15
C TYR A 423 -8.64 -16.40 1.01
N TYR A 424 -9.34 -16.44 2.15
CA TYR A 424 -10.78 -16.24 2.18
C TYR A 424 -11.18 -15.38 3.37
N SER A 425 -12.28 -14.64 3.19
CA SER A 425 -12.86 -13.76 4.21
C SER A 425 -14.38 -13.80 4.11
N PRO A 426 -15.11 -13.90 5.22
CA PRO A 426 -16.54 -13.66 5.20
C PRO A 426 -16.81 -12.22 4.79
N ILE A 427 -17.83 -12.01 3.95
CA ILE A 427 -18.27 -10.70 3.50
C ILE A 427 -19.78 -10.56 3.64
N ILE A 428 -20.21 -9.34 3.98
CA ILE A 428 -21.60 -8.95 4.02
C ILE A 428 -21.77 -7.74 3.10
N ALA A 429 -22.81 -7.74 2.31
CA ALA A 429 -23.18 -6.63 1.43
C ALA A 429 -24.70 -6.41 1.49
N GLY A 430 -25.19 -5.37 0.82
CA GLY A 430 -26.62 -5.09 0.77
C GLY A 430 -27.01 -4.15 -0.36
N ASN A 431 -28.19 -4.34 -0.89
CA ASN A 431 -28.92 -3.41 -1.76
C ASN A 431 -30.43 -3.53 -1.53
N ALA A 432 -31.21 -2.63 -2.11
CA ALA A 432 -32.66 -2.61 -1.92
C ALA A 432 -33.35 -3.89 -2.40
N TYR A 433 -32.76 -4.64 -3.31
CA TYR A 433 -33.38 -5.78 -4.01
C TYR A 433 -32.94 -7.12 -3.42
N ASP A 434 -31.65 -7.37 -3.40
CA ASP A 434 -31.08 -8.58 -2.81
C ASP A 434 -31.15 -8.55 -1.27
N LYS A 435 -31.50 -7.38 -0.65
CA LYS A 435 -31.49 -7.12 0.78
C LYS A 435 -30.07 -7.40 1.35
N THR A 436 -29.96 -8.05 2.49
CA THR A 436 -28.69 -8.50 3.01
C THR A 436 -28.15 -9.64 2.15
N MET A 437 -26.90 -9.53 1.77
CA MET A 437 -26.16 -10.56 1.03
C MET A 437 -25.01 -11.06 1.90
N ILE A 438 -24.88 -12.37 2.02
CA ILE A 438 -23.81 -13.01 2.80
C ILE A 438 -23.00 -13.93 1.90
N GLY A 439 -21.71 -14.01 2.12
CA GLY A 439 -20.86 -14.87 1.31
C GLY A 439 -19.40 -14.85 1.73
N LEU A 440 -18.54 -15.27 0.81
CA LEU A 440 -17.10 -15.36 1.00
C LEU A 440 -16.37 -14.63 -0.13
N ALA A 441 -15.32 -13.91 0.22
CA ALA A 441 -14.33 -13.44 -0.74
C ALA A 441 -13.18 -14.45 -0.81
N PHE A 442 -12.84 -14.92 -2.00
CA PHE A 442 -11.65 -15.74 -2.26
C PHE A 442 -10.65 -14.93 -3.08
N TYR A 443 -9.40 -14.90 -2.65
CA TYR A 443 -8.36 -14.10 -3.31
C TYR A 443 -6.96 -14.69 -3.08
N ASN A 444 -5.99 -14.28 -3.89
CA ASN A 444 -4.62 -14.77 -3.78
C ASN A 444 -3.57 -13.70 -3.43
N SER A 445 -3.96 -12.44 -3.36
CA SER A 445 -3.05 -11.32 -3.03
C SER A 445 -3.79 -10.24 -2.27
N THR A 446 -3.12 -9.67 -1.26
CA THR A 446 -3.62 -8.54 -0.45
C THR A 446 -2.80 -7.27 -0.63
N ILE A 447 -1.48 -7.33 -0.48
CA ILE A 447 -0.58 -6.17 -0.53
C ILE A 447 0.26 -6.20 -1.81
N ASN A 448 1.10 -7.22 -1.98
CA ASN A 448 2.03 -7.31 -3.10
C ASN A 448 1.33 -7.85 -4.35
N ASP A 449 1.58 -7.23 -5.49
CA ASP A 449 1.01 -7.67 -6.74
C ASP A 449 1.65 -9.01 -7.17
N LYS A 450 0.79 -9.94 -7.61
CA LYS A 450 1.22 -11.19 -8.22
C LYS A 450 1.10 -11.10 -9.74
N LYS A 451 1.84 -11.95 -10.44
CA LYS A 451 1.75 -12.04 -11.90
C LYS A 451 0.32 -12.32 -12.37
N VAL A 452 -0.38 -13.23 -11.69
CA VAL A 452 -1.81 -13.46 -11.87
C VAL A 452 -2.51 -13.21 -10.54
N GLU A 453 -3.49 -12.33 -10.56
CA GLU A 453 -4.33 -12.01 -9.41
C GLU A 453 -5.76 -12.37 -9.69
N TYR A 454 -6.44 -12.91 -8.69
CA TYR A 454 -7.88 -13.13 -8.75
C TYR A 454 -8.56 -12.75 -7.44
N MET A 455 -9.82 -12.40 -7.57
CA MET A 455 -10.76 -12.21 -6.47
C MET A 455 -12.15 -12.66 -6.91
N LEU A 456 -12.78 -13.52 -6.15
CA LEU A 456 -14.13 -14.03 -6.38
C LEU A 456 -14.97 -13.77 -5.13
N ASN A 457 -16.10 -13.13 -5.28
CA ASN A 457 -17.01 -12.76 -4.21
C ASN A 457 -18.42 -13.35 -4.48
N PRO A 458 -18.62 -14.67 -4.35
CA PRO A 458 -19.94 -15.25 -4.38
C PRO A 458 -20.72 -14.82 -3.14
N LEU A 459 -21.94 -14.31 -3.36
CA LEU A 459 -22.86 -13.81 -2.36
C LEU A 459 -24.23 -14.45 -2.54
N TYR A 460 -24.91 -14.76 -1.46
CA TYR A 460 -26.31 -15.20 -1.47
C TYR A 460 -27.20 -14.07 -0.97
N GLY A 461 -28.08 -13.58 -1.83
CA GLY A 461 -29.05 -12.52 -1.53
C GLY A 461 -30.24 -13.10 -0.75
N LEU A 462 -30.45 -12.64 0.48
CA LEU A 462 -31.54 -13.11 1.32
C LEU A 462 -32.92 -12.66 0.80
N GLY A 463 -32.98 -11.51 0.12
CA GLY A 463 -34.21 -10.99 -0.48
C GLY A 463 -34.63 -11.80 -1.71
N THR A 464 -33.75 -11.96 -2.67
CA THR A 464 -34.00 -12.68 -3.94
C THR A 464 -33.87 -14.18 -3.83
N LYS A 465 -33.20 -14.69 -2.76
CA LYS A 465 -32.83 -16.10 -2.57
C LYS A 465 -31.99 -16.67 -3.72
N LYS A 466 -31.11 -15.82 -4.30
CA LYS A 466 -30.27 -16.17 -5.45
C LYS A 466 -28.80 -15.88 -5.22
N LEU A 467 -27.96 -16.58 -5.98
CA LEU A 467 -26.51 -16.33 -6.02
C LEU A 467 -26.24 -15.10 -6.88
N VAL A 468 -25.55 -14.13 -6.31
CA VAL A 468 -25.10 -12.88 -6.93
C VAL A 468 -23.62 -12.68 -6.61
N GLY A 469 -23.00 -11.59 -7.09
CA GLY A 469 -21.65 -11.27 -6.68
C GLY A 469 -20.77 -10.71 -7.79
N SER A 470 -19.46 -10.82 -7.57
CA SER A 470 -18.45 -10.28 -8.49
C SER A 470 -17.22 -11.17 -8.57
N GLY A 471 -16.52 -11.06 -9.69
CA GLY A 471 -15.24 -11.73 -9.90
C GLY A 471 -14.28 -10.86 -10.71
N LYS A 472 -12.99 -11.01 -10.44
CA LYS A 472 -11.90 -10.42 -11.21
C LYS A 472 -10.77 -11.43 -11.32
N ILE A 473 -10.19 -11.53 -12.53
CA ILE A 473 -8.90 -12.16 -12.78
C ILE A 473 -8.08 -11.21 -13.64
N ALA A 474 -6.80 -11.04 -13.32
CA ALA A 474 -5.91 -10.18 -14.08
C ALA A 474 -4.48 -10.71 -14.09
N THR A 475 -3.76 -10.45 -15.17
CA THR A 475 -2.31 -10.68 -15.26
C THR A 475 -1.57 -9.35 -15.31
N ASN A 476 -0.48 -9.27 -14.56
CA ASN A 476 0.41 -8.11 -14.49
C ASN A 476 1.69 -8.43 -15.27
N ILE A 477 2.02 -7.58 -16.24
CA ILE A 477 3.20 -7.70 -17.08
C ILE A 477 4.06 -6.45 -16.87
N ASN A 478 5.28 -6.64 -16.38
CA ASN A 478 6.26 -5.59 -16.24
C ASN A 478 7.21 -5.58 -17.44
N THR A 479 7.50 -4.39 -18.00
CA THR A 479 8.39 -4.21 -19.14
C THR A 479 9.33 -3.03 -18.91
N ASN A 480 10.37 -2.91 -19.72
CA ASN A 480 11.29 -1.77 -19.70
C ASN A 480 10.95 -0.71 -20.78
N GLY A 481 9.86 -0.91 -21.54
CA GLY A 481 9.44 -0.06 -22.65
C GLY A 481 8.63 1.17 -22.24
N LEU A 482 7.90 1.70 -23.23
CA LEU A 482 6.98 2.85 -23.06
C LEU A 482 5.90 2.58 -21.99
N PHE A 483 5.46 1.34 -21.88
CA PHE A 483 4.50 0.89 -20.88
C PHE A 483 5.21 -0.01 -19.86
N PRO A 484 5.81 0.56 -18.81
CA PRO A 484 6.55 -0.21 -17.80
C PRO A 484 5.67 -1.21 -17.04
N ARG A 485 4.35 -1.05 -17.08
CA ARG A 485 3.39 -2.00 -16.53
C ARG A 485 2.14 -2.06 -17.39
N ILE A 486 1.69 -3.28 -17.64
CA ILE A 486 0.47 -3.61 -18.35
C ILE A 486 -0.35 -4.54 -17.45
N GLU A 487 -1.60 -4.18 -17.13
CA GLU A 487 -2.55 -5.07 -16.47
C GLU A 487 -3.61 -5.47 -17.50
N LEU A 488 -3.72 -6.76 -17.79
CA LEU A 488 -4.76 -7.32 -18.65
C LEU A 488 -5.68 -8.20 -17.80
N GLY A 489 -6.97 -8.03 -17.91
CA GLY A 489 -7.88 -8.81 -17.07
C GLY A 489 -9.32 -8.89 -17.54
N TYR A 490 -10.07 -9.69 -16.80
CA TYR A 490 -11.51 -9.88 -16.95
C TYR A 490 -12.20 -9.64 -15.63
N LYS A 491 -13.38 -8.98 -15.69
CA LYS A 491 -14.26 -8.77 -14.54
C LYS A 491 -15.67 -9.20 -14.89
N ILE A 492 -16.36 -9.67 -13.88
CA ILE A 492 -17.81 -9.96 -13.93
C ILE A 492 -18.48 -9.42 -12.68
N ARG A 493 -19.68 -8.86 -12.84
CA ARG A 493 -20.56 -8.43 -11.76
C ARG A 493 -21.99 -8.81 -12.12
N SER A 494 -22.75 -9.32 -11.16
CA SER A 494 -24.14 -9.70 -11.38
C SER A 494 -24.94 -9.52 -10.10
N PHE A 495 -25.95 -8.64 -10.14
CA PHE A 495 -26.84 -8.29 -9.03
C PHE A 495 -28.25 -8.02 -9.58
N HIS A 496 -29.21 -7.81 -8.69
CA HIS A 496 -30.54 -7.39 -9.07
C HIS A 496 -30.64 -5.86 -9.00
N ASN A 497 -31.43 -5.30 -9.91
CA ASN A 497 -31.88 -3.91 -9.92
C ASN A 497 -33.39 -3.88 -9.69
N GLU A 498 -34.16 -2.97 -10.19
CA GLU A 498 -35.53 -2.70 -9.89
C GLU A 498 -36.44 -3.95 -9.74
N HIS A 499 -37.27 -3.99 -8.69
CA HIS A 499 -38.35 -4.93 -8.52
C HIS A 499 -39.66 -4.21 -8.86
N ASP A 500 -40.26 -4.57 -9.98
CA ASP A 500 -41.66 -4.32 -10.25
C ASP A 500 -42.46 -5.53 -9.74
N ASP A 501 -43.65 -5.32 -9.14
CA ASP A 501 -44.53 -6.41 -8.68
C ASP A 501 -44.90 -7.41 -9.79
N LEU A 502 -44.79 -6.97 -11.04
CA LEU A 502 -45.03 -7.78 -12.25
C LEU A 502 -43.77 -8.54 -12.73
N HIS A 503 -42.57 -8.09 -12.37
CA HIS A 503 -41.26 -8.63 -12.89
C HIS A 503 -40.31 -9.00 -11.76
N LYS A 504 -40.60 -10.06 -11.04
CA LYS A 504 -39.92 -10.50 -9.81
C LYS A 504 -38.39 -10.74 -9.92
N GLU A 505 -37.76 -10.62 -11.10
CA GLU A 505 -36.38 -11.06 -11.29
C GLU A 505 -35.60 -10.22 -12.32
N GLN A 506 -35.45 -8.93 -12.08
CA GLN A 506 -34.55 -8.13 -12.93
C GLN A 506 -33.12 -8.27 -12.45
N ARG A 507 -32.36 -9.08 -13.15
CA ARG A 507 -30.93 -9.33 -12.88
C ARG A 507 -30.09 -8.77 -14.01
N TRP A 508 -29.18 -7.86 -13.69
CA TRP A 508 -28.19 -7.42 -14.63
C TRP A 508 -26.87 -8.18 -14.48
N THR A 509 -26.13 -8.31 -15.58
CA THR A 509 -24.79 -8.90 -15.59
C THR A 509 -23.89 -8.05 -16.47
N LYS A 510 -22.80 -7.57 -15.88
CA LYS A 510 -21.71 -6.89 -16.59
C LYS A 510 -20.52 -7.81 -16.72
N GLN A 511 -19.97 -7.89 -17.92
CA GLN A 511 -18.70 -8.56 -18.23
C GLN A 511 -17.75 -7.52 -18.84
N GLU A 512 -16.50 -7.48 -18.41
CA GLU A 512 -15.52 -6.49 -18.85
C GLU A 512 -14.19 -7.18 -19.11
N ILE A 513 -13.66 -7.05 -20.33
CA ILE A 513 -12.25 -7.29 -20.62
C ILE A 513 -11.58 -5.93 -20.59
N PHE A 514 -10.45 -5.81 -19.90
CA PHE A 514 -9.74 -4.55 -19.80
C PHE A 514 -8.24 -4.71 -19.95
N THR A 515 -7.61 -3.65 -20.46
CA THR A 515 -6.15 -3.48 -20.49
C THR A 515 -5.85 -2.11 -19.89
N ASP A 516 -4.98 -2.05 -18.88
CA ASP A 516 -4.48 -0.81 -18.28
C ASP A 516 -2.99 -0.68 -18.60
N LEU A 517 -2.63 0.35 -19.38
CA LEU A 517 -1.30 0.63 -19.90
C LEU A 517 -0.73 1.83 -19.16
N ARG A 518 0.18 1.59 -18.21
CA ARG A 518 0.86 2.68 -17.52
C ARG A 518 1.95 3.28 -18.42
N LEU A 519 1.96 4.60 -18.58
CA LEU A 519 2.99 5.31 -19.31
C LEU A 519 4.25 5.53 -18.45
N LYS A 520 5.42 5.47 -19.08
CA LYS A 520 6.71 5.69 -18.43
C LYS A 520 6.85 7.15 -17.99
N SER A 521 7.13 7.36 -16.70
CA SER A 521 7.46 8.68 -16.14
C SER A 521 8.96 8.95 -16.23
N LYS A 522 9.36 10.19 -16.54
CA LYS A 522 10.78 10.60 -16.49
C LYS A 522 11.32 10.58 -15.06
N ASN A 523 10.52 11.07 -14.11
CA ASN A 523 10.84 11.09 -12.70
C ASN A 523 9.58 10.69 -11.91
N LEU A 524 9.68 9.63 -11.09
CA LEU A 524 8.54 9.11 -10.33
C LEU A 524 8.03 10.09 -9.26
N ARG A 525 8.86 10.97 -8.73
CA ARG A 525 8.47 11.95 -7.72
C ARG A 525 7.73 13.15 -8.29
N SER A 526 8.22 13.71 -9.39
CA SER A 526 7.73 14.99 -9.94
C SER A 526 6.81 14.85 -11.15
N SER A 527 6.99 13.81 -11.98
CA SER A 527 6.16 13.62 -13.17
C SER A 527 4.75 13.14 -12.79
N PRO A 528 3.71 13.59 -13.52
CA PRO A 528 2.37 13.07 -13.30
C PRO A 528 2.30 11.57 -13.59
N PHE A 529 1.43 10.88 -12.87
CA PHE A 529 1.03 9.52 -13.22
C PHE A 529 0.12 9.56 -14.44
N GLN A 530 0.40 8.70 -15.41
CA GLN A 530 -0.38 8.62 -16.64
C GLN A 530 -0.66 7.17 -17.01
N ASN A 531 -1.89 6.89 -17.41
CA ASN A 531 -2.26 5.58 -17.95
C ASN A 531 -3.32 5.70 -19.04
N ILE A 532 -3.33 4.73 -19.94
CA ILE A 532 -4.38 4.49 -20.92
C ILE A 532 -5.09 3.21 -20.54
N LYS A 533 -6.41 3.28 -20.42
CA LYS A 533 -7.24 2.12 -20.13
C LYS A 533 -8.14 1.83 -21.32
N LEU A 534 -8.11 0.60 -21.78
CA LEU A 534 -8.97 0.09 -22.84
C LEU A 534 -9.94 -0.91 -22.23
N ARG A 535 -11.22 -0.79 -22.56
CA ARG A 535 -12.25 -1.73 -22.08
C ARG A 535 -13.16 -2.18 -23.21
N THR A 536 -13.50 -3.46 -23.21
CA THR A 536 -14.64 -4.00 -23.92
C THR A 536 -15.63 -4.52 -22.89
N ILE A 537 -16.84 -4.01 -22.92
CA ILE A 537 -17.85 -4.24 -21.90
C ILE A 537 -19.09 -4.83 -22.57
N ARG A 538 -19.61 -5.90 -21.99
CA ARG A 538 -20.94 -6.43 -22.28
C ARG A 538 -21.83 -6.25 -21.06
N VAL A 539 -23.00 -5.68 -21.27
CA VAL A 539 -24.06 -5.57 -20.27
C VAL A 539 -25.28 -6.33 -20.74
N ASP A 540 -25.69 -7.30 -19.94
CA ASP A 540 -26.96 -7.98 -20.06
C ASP A 540 -27.90 -7.42 -18.99
N ASP A 541 -29.01 -6.81 -19.39
CA ASP A 541 -30.05 -6.27 -18.52
C ASP A 541 -31.42 -6.70 -19.01
N PHE A 542 -32.47 -6.35 -18.32
CA PHE A 542 -33.85 -6.65 -18.73
C PHE A 542 -34.65 -5.36 -18.92
N GLU A 543 -35.44 -5.31 -19.99
CA GLU A 543 -36.43 -4.28 -20.22
C GLU A 543 -37.84 -4.89 -20.08
N PRO A 544 -38.82 -4.14 -19.52
CA PRO A 544 -40.22 -4.59 -19.58
C PRO A 544 -40.64 -4.67 -21.06
N ASP A 545 -41.17 -5.81 -21.43
CA ASP A 545 -41.77 -5.97 -22.77
C ASP A 545 -43.12 -5.25 -22.81
N VAL A 546 -43.14 -4.07 -23.41
CA VAL A 546 -44.32 -3.23 -23.55
C VAL A 546 -45.29 -3.73 -24.61
N THR A 547 -45.04 -4.87 -25.25
CA THR A 547 -46.00 -5.48 -26.18
C THR A 547 -47.20 -6.02 -25.40
N PHE A 548 -48.41 -5.73 -25.89
CA PHE A 548 -49.71 -5.96 -25.28
C PHE A 548 -50.06 -7.40 -24.86
N VAL A 549 -49.11 -8.15 -24.35
CA VAL A 549 -49.30 -9.52 -23.83
C VAL A 549 -49.39 -9.46 -22.32
N SER A 550 -50.50 -9.77 -21.74
CA SER A 550 -50.71 -9.88 -20.30
C SER A 550 -50.43 -11.30 -19.82
N PRO A 551 -49.47 -11.54 -18.87
CA PRO A 551 -48.59 -10.59 -18.23
C PRO A 551 -47.35 -10.23 -19.09
N PRO A 552 -46.84 -8.99 -19.02
CA PRO A 552 -45.67 -8.58 -19.77
C PRO A 552 -44.47 -9.44 -19.38
N LYS A 553 -43.74 -9.95 -20.38
CA LYS A 553 -42.50 -10.72 -20.17
C LYS A 553 -41.31 -9.78 -20.18
N ALA A 554 -40.40 -9.94 -19.23
CA ALA A 554 -39.15 -9.22 -19.27
C ALA A 554 -38.26 -9.71 -20.45
N ARG A 555 -37.89 -8.79 -21.35
CA ARG A 555 -37.04 -9.09 -22.49
C ARG A 555 -35.57 -8.79 -22.11
N ARG A 556 -34.71 -9.76 -22.34
CA ARG A 556 -33.27 -9.56 -22.16
C ARG A 556 -32.74 -8.59 -23.21
N LYS A 557 -32.02 -7.55 -22.75
CA LYS A 557 -31.32 -6.58 -23.59
C LYS A 557 -29.81 -6.78 -23.41
N THR A 558 -29.10 -6.98 -24.49
CA THR A 558 -27.65 -7.06 -24.48
C THR A 558 -27.07 -5.84 -25.16
N ALA A 559 -26.13 -5.16 -24.52
CA ALA A 559 -25.40 -4.02 -25.06
C ALA A 559 -23.90 -4.25 -24.97
N TYR A 560 -23.17 -3.76 -25.97
CA TYR A 560 -21.71 -3.84 -26.06
C TYR A 560 -21.13 -2.43 -26.11
N TYR A 561 -20.03 -2.22 -25.36
CA TYR A 561 -19.33 -0.95 -25.33
C TYR A 561 -17.83 -1.15 -25.47
N GLY A 562 -17.22 -0.26 -26.26
CA GLY A 562 -15.78 -0.06 -26.32
C GLY A 562 -15.46 1.27 -25.64
N GLU A 563 -14.45 1.30 -24.79
CA GLU A 563 -14.01 2.53 -24.11
C GLU A 563 -12.50 2.68 -24.19
N ILE A 564 -12.06 3.91 -24.47
CA ILE A 564 -10.66 4.34 -24.37
C ILE A 564 -10.63 5.51 -23.37
N GLU A 565 -9.89 5.33 -22.29
CA GLU A 565 -9.75 6.30 -21.22
C GLU A 565 -8.28 6.68 -21.04
N TYR A 566 -7.93 7.95 -21.13
CA TYR A 566 -6.64 8.49 -20.74
C TYR A 566 -6.78 9.21 -19.41
N ASN A 567 -5.92 8.89 -18.46
CA ASN A 567 -5.86 9.52 -17.15
C ASN A 567 -4.50 10.13 -16.90
N LEU A 568 -4.51 11.36 -16.37
CA LEU A 568 -3.33 12.06 -15.86
C LEU A 568 -3.62 12.53 -14.43
N LYS A 569 -2.75 12.14 -13.48
CA LYS A 569 -2.86 12.55 -12.07
C LYS A 569 -1.55 13.19 -11.62
N SER A 570 -1.62 14.43 -11.14
CA SER A 570 -0.49 15.12 -10.52
C SER A 570 -0.10 14.47 -9.21
N ARG A 571 1.18 14.46 -8.89
CA ARG A 571 1.73 13.98 -7.61
C ARG A 571 1.84 15.06 -6.54
N GLN A 572 1.44 16.30 -6.84
CA GLN A 572 1.49 17.41 -5.89
C GLN A 572 0.48 17.20 -4.75
N ILE A 573 0.95 17.26 -3.51
CA ILE A 573 0.10 17.05 -2.32
C ILE A 573 -0.82 18.24 -2.07
N LEU A 574 -0.28 19.47 -2.17
CA LEU A 574 -1.02 20.70 -1.85
C LEU A 574 -1.96 21.16 -2.98
N LYS A 575 -1.65 20.79 -4.21
CA LYS A 575 -2.41 21.19 -5.41
C LYS A 575 -2.58 20.00 -6.36
N PRO A 576 -3.22 18.90 -5.94
CA PRO A 576 -3.44 17.76 -6.82
C PRO A 576 -4.33 18.16 -7.99
N LYS A 577 -3.97 17.66 -9.17
CA LYS A 577 -4.70 17.87 -10.42
C LYS A 577 -4.95 16.51 -11.06
N GLU A 578 -6.13 16.33 -11.61
CA GLU A 578 -6.50 15.15 -12.39
C GLU A 578 -7.12 15.60 -13.70
N LEU A 579 -6.79 14.90 -14.79
CA LEU A 579 -7.41 15.02 -16.09
C LEU A 579 -7.79 13.63 -16.56
N LYS A 580 -9.01 13.48 -17.01
CA LYS A 580 -9.55 12.26 -17.59
C LYS A 580 -10.19 12.61 -18.94
N LEU A 581 -9.72 11.97 -20.00
CA LEU A 581 -10.31 12.03 -21.33
C LEU A 581 -10.86 10.63 -21.63
N ASN A 582 -12.13 10.56 -22.00
CA ASN A 582 -12.81 9.30 -22.20
C ASN A 582 -13.60 9.30 -23.51
N TYR A 583 -13.38 8.30 -24.35
CA TYR A 583 -14.16 8.05 -25.55
C TYR A 583 -14.92 6.74 -25.39
N ILE A 584 -16.22 6.77 -25.60
CA ILE A 584 -17.12 5.62 -25.48
C ILE A 584 -17.90 5.44 -26.79
N TYR A 585 -17.90 4.20 -27.28
CA TYR A 585 -18.73 3.74 -28.37
C TYR A 585 -19.56 2.53 -27.93
N GLY A 586 -20.88 2.60 -28.06
CA GLY A 586 -21.79 1.55 -27.64
C GLY A 586 -22.79 1.19 -28.75
N PHE A 587 -23.12 -0.09 -28.83
CA PHE A 587 -24.09 -0.65 -29.78
C PHE A 587 -24.80 -1.88 -29.23
N ASN A 588 -25.95 -2.22 -29.84
CA ASN A 588 -26.61 -3.50 -29.69
C ASN A 588 -26.87 -4.10 -31.07
N GLU A 589 -27.64 -5.19 -31.13
CA GLU A 589 -27.94 -5.89 -32.39
C GLU A 589 -28.70 -5.01 -33.39
N ASN A 590 -29.44 -3.99 -32.95
CA ASN A 590 -30.36 -3.21 -33.77
C ASN A 590 -29.83 -1.80 -34.09
N GLN A 591 -29.02 -1.19 -33.23
CA GLN A 591 -28.65 0.24 -33.36
C GLN A 591 -27.39 0.65 -32.62
N LYS A 592 -26.84 1.81 -32.98
CA LYS A 592 -25.85 2.54 -32.17
C LYS A 592 -26.54 3.10 -30.94
N LEU A 593 -25.97 2.86 -29.77
CA LEU A 593 -26.50 3.31 -28.49
C LEU A 593 -25.87 4.63 -28.04
N VAL A 594 -24.56 4.74 -28.14
CA VAL A 594 -23.81 5.91 -27.70
C VAL A 594 -22.52 6.04 -28.50
N ASN A 595 -22.15 7.28 -28.81
CA ASN A 595 -20.86 7.64 -29.37
C ASN A 595 -20.48 9.01 -28.79
N SER A 596 -19.60 9.03 -27.77
CA SER A 596 -19.34 10.24 -27.01
C SER A 596 -17.86 10.42 -26.64
N LEU A 597 -17.47 11.69 -26.54
CA LEU A 597 -16.21 12.13 -25.99
C LEU A 597 -16.46 12.93 -24.72
N GLN A 598 -15.72 12.65 -23.66
CA GLN A 598 -15.91 13.24 -22.34
C GLN A 598 -14.59 13.69 -21.76
N LEU A 599 -14.51 14.89 -21.24
CA LEU A 599 -13.39 15.45 -20.52
C LEU A 599 -13.80 15.76 -19.10
N THR A 600 -13.06 15.25 -18.13
CA THR A 600 -13.19 15.63 -16.71
C THR A 600 -11.85 16.15 -16.19
N SER A 601 -11.86 17.31 -15.58
CA SER A 601 -10.71 17.86 -14.86
C SER A 601 -11.06 18.11 -13.41
N LYS A 602 -10.15 17.79 -12.49
CA LYS A 602 -10.29 18.09 -11.07
C LYS A 602 -9.05 18.82 -10.58
N ILE A 603 -9.24 19.88 -9.84
CA ILE A 603 -8.19 20.65 -9.20
C ILE A 603 -8.56 20.85 -7.74
N GLU A 604 -7.62 20.54 -6.87
CA GLU A 604 -7.77 20.82 -5.45
C GLU A 604 -6.66 21.78 -4.99
N LYS A 605 -6.98 22.64 -4.02
CA LYS A 605 -6.02 23.56 -3.42
C LYS A 605 -6.25 23.60 -1.92
N SER A 606 -5.25 23.20 -1.16
CA SER A 606 -5.26 23.33 0.29
C SER A 606 -5.10 24.82 0.67
N TYR A 607 -5.89 25.32 1.62
CA TYR A 607 -5.84 26.69 2.11
C TYR A 607 -5.41 26.78 3.59
N ASN A 608 -5.15 25.63 4.22
CA ASN A 608 -4.50 25.56 5.53
C ASN A 608 -3.52 24.38 5.58
N LYS A 609 -2.86 24.16 6.72
CA LYS A 609 -1.93 23.04 6.93
C LYS A 609 -2.62 21.68 7.04
N SER A 610 -3.95 21.65 7.13
CA SER A 610 -4.76 20.44 7.23
C SER A 610 -5.31 20.00 5.87
N SER A 611 -6.12 18.97 5.88
CA SER A 611 -6.76 18.39 4.69
C SER A 611 -7.84 19.28 4.06
N ASP A 612 -8.12 20.46 4.62
CA ASP A 612 -9.19 21.33 4.13
C ASP A 612 -8.81 21.94 2.80
N LYS A 613 -9.67 21.72 1.80
CA LYS A 613 -9.38 22.05 0.42
C LYS A 613 -10.55 22.72 -0.26
N PHE A 614 -10.22 23.70 -1.10
CA PHE A 614 -11.05 24.09 -2.22
C PHE A 614 -10.94 23.00 -3.29
N LYS A 615 -12.09 22.50 -3.79
CA LYS A 615 -12.16 21.52 -4.87
C LYS A 615 -12.95 22.10 -6.03
N TRP A 616 -12.39 22.00 -7.22
CA TRP A 616 -13.05 22.36 -8.47
C TRP A 616 -13.02 21.17 -9.41
N ARG A 617 -14.19 20.83 -9.93
CA ARG A 617 -14.36 19.83 -10.99
C ARG A 617 -14.97 20.51 -12.20
N PHE A 618 -14.37 20.28 -13.35
CA PHE A 618 -14.87 20.66 -14.67
C PHE A 618 -15.24 19.41 -15.45
N PHE A 619 -16.35 19.45 -16.16
CA PHE A 619 -16.78 18.42 -17.09
C PHE A 619 -17.16 19.06 -18.43
N ALA A 620 -16.80 18.42 -19.55
CA ALA A 620 -17.29 18.70 -20.88
C ALA A 620 -17.57 17.40 -21.62
N GLY A 621 -18.73 17.26 -22.18
CA GLY A 621 -19.14 16.08 -22.94
C GLY A 621 -19.78 16.45 -24.28
N TYR A 622 -19.54 15.62 -25.32
CA TYR A 622 -20.09 15.76 -26.65
C TYR A 622 -20.53 14.39 -27.18
N HIS A 623 -21.76 14.30 -27.71
CA HIS A 623 -22.27 13.14 -28.43
C HIS A 623 -22.10 13.34 -29.93
N PHE A 624 -21.49 12.36 -30.61
CA PHE A 624 -21.37 12.34 -32.07
C PHE A 624 -22.63 11.81 -32.76
N ASN A 625 -23.49 11.12 -32.03
CA ASN A 625 -24.83 10.69 -32.46
C ASN A 625 -25.87 11.31 -31.54
N GLN A 626 -26.90 11.95 -32.13
CA GLN A 626 -27.90 12.68 -31.38
C GLN A 626 -29.19 11.87 -31.17
N ASP A 627 -29.43 10.85 -31.98
CA ASP A 627 -30.54 9.91 -31.84
C ASP A 627 -30.15 8.81 -30.85
N ILE A 628 -30.21 9.15 -29.56
CA ILE A 628 -29.88 8.27 -28.44
C ILE A 628 -30.98 8.30 -27.40
N SER A 629 -31.21 7.16 -26.74
CA SER A 629 -32.21 7.08 -25.66
C SER A 629 -31.70 7.84 -24.42
N ASP A 630 -32.65 8.26 -23.60
CA ASP A 630 -32.45 9.06 -22.39
C ASP A 630 -31.38 8.52 -21.42
N GLN A 631 -31.23 7.20 -21.32
CA GLN A 631 -30.24 6.56 -20.47
C GLN A 631 -28.79 6.84 -20.86
N TYR A 632 -28.56 7.26 -22.12
CA TYR A 632 -27.22 7.59 -22.63
C TYR A 632 -26.96 9.10 -22.64
N SER A 633 -28.00 9.94 -22.42
CA SER A 633 -27.87 11.39 -22.39
C SER A 633 -26.96 11.89 -21.28
N PHE A 634 -26.27 12.99 -21.50
CA PHE A 634 -25.62 13.71 -20.42
C PHE A 634 -26.67 14.38 -19.56
N CYS A 635 -26.59 14.18 -18.24
CA CYS A 635 -27.48 14.80 -17.26
C CYS A 635 -26.69 15.69 -16.31
N LEU A 636 -27.30 16.81 -15.87
CA LEU A 636 -26.72 17.62 -14.81
C LEU A 636 -26.62 16.84 -13.50
N SER A 637 -27.59 16.02 -13.17
CA SER A 637 -27.63 15.17 -11.98
C SER A 637 -27.60 13.68 -12.31
N GLY A 638 -26.71 12.93 -11.67
CA GLY A 638 -26.52 11.48 -11.83
C GLY A 638 -27.34 10.63 -10.85
N LYS A 639 -28.62 10.94 -10.67
CA LYS A 639 -29.49 10.27 -9.70
C LYS A 639 -29.61 8.76 -9.92
N ASN A 640 -29.41 8.00 -8.83
CA ASN A 640 -29.86 6.60 -8.69
C ASN A 640 -29.37 5.63 -9.79
N GLY A 641 -28.25 5.93 -10.42
CA GLY A 641 -27.63 5.07 -11.43
C GLY A 641 -28.30 5.05 -12.80
N ARG A 642 -29.30 5.88 -13.06
CA ARG A 642 -29.97 5.94 -14.36
C ARG A 642 -29.06 6.25 -15.54
N THR A 643 -28.00 7.02 -15.31
CA THR A 643 -26.98 7.38 -16.31
C THR A 643 -25.76 6.48 -16.31
N ASP A 644 -25.66 5.53 -15.36
CA ASP A 644 -24.55 4.57 -15.26
C ASP A 644 -24.83 3.31 -16.11
N TYR A 645 -25.03 3.49 -17.42
CA TYR A 645 -25.31 2.41 -18.37
C TYR A 645 -24.15 1.42 -18.53
N LEU A 646 -22.94 1.79 -18.11
CA LEU A 646 -21.79 0.88 -18.05
C LEU A 646 -21.78 0.03 -16.76
N TYR A 647 -22.68 0.28 -15.82
CA TYR A 647 -22.70 -0.41 -14.53
C TYR A 647 -21.37 -0.36 -13.79
N ASP A 648 -20.69 0.80 -13.82
CA ASP A 648 -19.40 1.00 -13.16
C ASP A 648 -19.53 1.26 -11.66
N ASN A 649 -20.54 2.02 -11.26
CA ASN A 649 -20.77 2.42 -9.87
C ASN A 649 -21.65 1.41 -9.12
N THR A 650 -21.62 1.48 -7.80
CA THR A 650 -22.47 0.68 -6.91
C THR A 650 -23.56 1.57 -6.33
N TYR A 651 -24.80 1.25 -6.60
CA TYR A 651 -25.97 1.94 -6.05
C TYR A 651 -26.75 1.01 -5.13
N LEU A 652 -27.23 1.57 -4.03
CA LEU A 652 -28.00 0.84 -3.03
C LEU A 652 -29.43 0.50 -3.54
N ALA A 653 -30.02 1.39 -4.34
CA ALA A 653 -31.33 1.20 -4.95
C ALA A 653 -31.33 1.62 -6.44
N ARG A 654 -30.48 0.95 -7.25
CA ARG A 654 -30.31 1.27 -8.68
C ARG A 654 -31.66 1.26 -9.42
N ASN A 655 -31.91 2.34 -10.16
CA ASN A 655 -33.10 2.57 -10.99
C ASN A 655 -34.43 2.60 -10.23
N SER A 656 -34.46 2.62 -8.89
CA SER A 656 -35.69 2.67 -8.12
C SER A 656 -36.58 3.87 -8.54
N SER A 657 -37.84 3.62 -8.79
CA SER A 657 -38.86 4.62 -9.10
C SER A 657 -39.41 5.31 -7.85
N ASN A 658 -39.25 4.68 -6.67
CA ASN A 658 -39.73 5.20 -5.40
C ASN A 658 -38.89 6.39 -4.90
N GLN A 659 -39.35 7.62 -5.10
CA GLN A 659 -38.66 8.85 -4.66
C GLN A 659 -38.73 9.07 -3.14
N GLU A 660 -39.62 8.43 -2.42
CA GLU A 660 -39.70 8.52 -0.96
C GLU A 660 -38.62 7.70 -0.27
N ASP A 661 -38.12 6.65 -0.93
CA ASP A 661 -37.02 5.83 -0.38
C ASP A 661 -35.74 6.64 -0.31
N LEU A 662 -35.13 6.68 0.89
CA LEU A 662 -33.84 7.34 1.11
C LEU A 662 -32.74 6.76 0.19
N LEU A 663 -32.73 5.45 -0.03
CA LEU A 663 -31.72 4.78 -0.83
C LEU A 663 -31.79 5.17 -2.31
N SER A 664 -32.95 5.57 -2.81
CA SER A 664 -33.13 6.05 -4.20
C SER A 664 -32.52 7.44 -4.44
N ARG A 665 -32.12 8.14 -3.37
CA ARG A 665 -31.53 9.48 -3.43
C ARG A 665 -30.00 9.45 -3.55
N GLN A 666 -29.43 8.28 -3.76
CA GLN A 666 -28.00 8.16 -4.05
C GLN A 666 -27.68 8.82 -5.39
N ASN A 667 -26.73 9.75 -5.34
CA ASN A 667 -26.21 10.48 -6.48
C ASN A 667 -24.74 10.06 -6.74
N ASP A 668 -24.18 10.50 -7.83
CA ASP A 668 -22.76 10.35 -8.15
C ASP A 668 -22.19 11.66 -8.70
N ASN A 669 -20.90 11.65 -9.04
CA ASN A 669 -20.23 12.77 -9.66
C ASN A 669 -20.08 12.57 -11.18
N SER A 670 -20.95 11.79 -11.83
CA SER A 670 -20.92 11.60 -13.28
C SER A 670 -21.46 12.84 -14.01
N TYR A 671 -21.02 13.03 -15.23
CA TYR A 671 -21.41 14.13 -16.13
C TYR A 671 -21.46 15.50 -15.45
N GLY A 672 -22.66 16.11 -15.36
CA GLY A 672 -22.84 17.42 -14.74
C GLY A 672 -22.48 17.48 -13.25
N GLY A 673 -22.60 16.37 -12.54
CA GLY A 673 -22.17 16.25 -11.14
C GLY A 673 -22.97 17.06 -10.13
N PHE A 674 -24.18 17.52 -10.49
CA PHE A 674 -25.08 18.28 -9.62
C PHE A 674 -25.57 17.43 -8.44
N LYS A 675 -25.75 18.08 -7.31
CA LYS A 675 -26.17 17.44 -6.05
C LYS A 675 -27.67 17.53 -5.81
N THR A 676 -28.44 17.74 -6.87
CA THR A 676 -29.94 17.72 -6.84
C THR A 676 -30.46 16.35 -7.20
N MET A 677 -31.77 16.20 -7.02
CA MET A 677 -32.52 14.99 -7.41
C MET A 677 -33.21 15.15 -8.78
N ASP A 678 -32.88 16.21 -9.50
CA ASP A 678 -33.46 16.47 -10.82
C ASP A 678 -32.76 15.62 -11.91
N THR A 679 -33.55 14.96 -12.75
CA THR A 679 -33.12 14.18 -13.90
C THR A 679 -33.66 14.72 -15.24
N THR A 680 -34.38 15.85 -15.23
CA THR A 680 -35.01 16.43 -16.42
C THR A 680 -33.99 17.22 -17.26
N LEU A 681 -32.97 17.83 -16.62
CA LEU A 681 -31.96 18.64 -17.28
C LEU A 681 -30.86 17.76 -17.91
N ARG A 682 -31.13 17.37 -19.16
CA ARG A 682 -30.29 16.42 -19.92
C ARG A 682 -30.16 16.83 -21.37
N THR A 683 -29.18 16.25 -22.05
CA THR A 683 -28.93 16.49 -23.46
C THR A 683 -28.29 15.28 -24.13
N ASN A 684 -28.62 15.08 -25.39
CA ASN A 684 -27.98 14.14 -26.32
C ASN A 684 -26.97 14.85 -27.25
N GLN A 685 -26.61 16.10 -26.99
CA GLN A 685 -25.67 16.90 -27.78
C GLN A 685 -24.38 17.16 -26.98
N TRP A 686 -24.28 18.31 -26.35
CA TRP A 686 -23.12 18.67 -25.55
C TRP A 686 -23.50 19.30 -24.21
N MET A 687 -22.63 19.12 -23.23
CA MET A 687 -22.78 19.66 -21.89
C MET A 687 -21.45 20.12 -21.33
N ILE A 688 -21.48 21.26 -20.62
CA ILE A 688 -20.35 21.75 -19.80
C ILE A 688 -20.86 21.95 -18.38
N SER A 689 -20.08 21.53 -17.37
CA SER A 689 -20.41 21.81 -15.98
C SER A 689 -19.18 22.14 -15.13
N ASN A 690 -19.41 22.91 -14.08
CA ASN A 690 -18.45 23.26 -13.05
C ASN A 690 -19.04 22.96 -11.67
N ASN A 691 -18.27 22.26 -10.84
CA ASN A 691 -18.68 21.93 -9.47
C ASN A 691 -17.60 22.44 -8.52
N PHE A 692 -18.02 23.19 -7.51
CA PHE A 692 -17.16 23.81 -6.50
C PHE A 692 -17.52 23.28 -5.12
N LYS A 693 -16.51 23.01 -4.29
CA LYS A 693 -16.69 22.62 -2.87
C LYS A 693 -15.65 23.33 -2.03
N ILE A 694 -16.09 23.90 -0.89
CA ILE A 694 -15.24 24.55 0.11
C ILE A 694 -15.60 23.97 1.47
N ALA A 695 -14.66 23.26 2.09
CA ALA A 695 -14.84 22.73 3.44
C ALA A 695 -14.58 23.81 4.51
N ILE A 696 -15.30 23.75 5.62
CA ILE A 696 -15.02 24.60 6.80
C ILE A 696 -13.86 23.93 7.57
N PRO A 697 -12.79 24.67 7.93
CA PRO A 697 -11.65 24.10 8.62
C PRO A 697 -12.02 23.32 9.88
N LYS A 698 -11.45 22.11 10.00
CA LYS A 698 -11.64 21.18 11.14
C LYS A 698 -13.05 20.61 11.30
N LEU A 699 -14.00 20.94 10.42
CA LEU A 699 -15.35 20.41 10.46
C LEU A 699 -15.64 19.56 9.21
N PRO A 700 -16.45 18.50 9.31
CA PRO A 700 -16.82 17.67 8.16
C PRO A 700 -17.94 18.30 7.30
N ILE A 701 -18.12 19.62 7.37
CA ILE A 701 -19.15 20.37 6.68
C ILE A 701 -18.56 21.45 5.78
N GLY A 702 -19.34 21.93 4.82
CA GLY A 702 -18.93 23.01 3.93
C GLY A 702 -20.05 23.46 3.01
N VAL A 703 -19.69 24.29 2.03
CA VAL A 703 -20.57 24.81 1.00
C VAL A 703 -20.17 24.28 -0.38
N TYR A 704 -21.14 24.10 -1.24
CA TYR A 704 -20.92 23.71 -2.62
C TYR A 704 -21.75 24.57 -3.58
N ALA A 705 -21.30 24.63 -4.85
CA ALA A 705 -22.03 25.24 -5.93
C ALA A 705 -21.75 24.49 -7.24
N ASP A 706 -22.81 24.20 -7.98
CA ASP A 706 -22.78 23.53 -9.28
C ASP A 706 -23.37 24.48 -10.33
N LEU A 707 -22.70 24.57 -11.49
CA LEU A 707 -23.10 25.39 -12.65
C LEU A 707 -23.05 24.51 -13.90
N GLY A 708 -24.09 24.49 -14.72
CA GLY A 708 -24.14 23.70 -15.93
C GLY A 708 -24.76 24.46 -17.10
N LEU A 709 -24.24 24.19 -18.29
CA LEU A 709 -24.71 24.73 -19.56
C LEU A 709 -24.77 23.58 -20.57
N PHE A 710 -25.85 23.47 -21.32
CA PHE A 710 -26.04 22.42 -22.31
C PHE A 710 -26.97 22.83 -23.44
N GLN A 711 -26.83 22.20 -24.59
CA GLN A 711 -27.80 22.29 -25.67
C GLN A 711 -28.93 21.27 -25.45
N PRO A 712 -30.18 21.68 -25.30
CA PRO A 712 -31.32 20.74 -25.22
C PRO A 712 -31.39 19.81 -26.43
N THR A 713 -32.12 18.70 -26.27
CA THR A 713 -32.27 17.69 -27.32
C THR A 713 -32.97 18.21 -28.57
N GLU A 714 -33.92 19.15 -28.42
CA GLU A 714 -34.61 19.82 -29.55
C GLU A 714 -33.66 20.82 -30.21
N LEU A 715 -33.40 20.61 -31.51
CA LEU A 715 -32.38 21.35 -32.30
C LEU A 715 -32.59 22.87 -32.33
N ASP A 716 -33.83 23.33 -32.27
CA ASP A 716 -34.21 24.75 -32.35
C ASP A 716 -34.35 25.44 -30.98
N SER A 717 -34.08 24.72 -29.89
CA SER A 717 -34.20 25.26 -28.54
C SER A 717 -33.03 26.14 -28.15
N LYS A 718 -33.28 27.21 -27.39
CA LYS A 718 -32.22 28.05 -26.82
C LYS A 718 -31.38 27.26 -25.86
N LEU A 719 -30.09 27.65 -25.72
CA LEU A 719 -29.15 27.10 -24.71
C LEU A 719 -29.85 27.08 -23.34
N SER A 720 -29.76 25.94 -22.68
CA SER A 720 -30.26 25.76 -21.32
C SER A 720 -29.11 25.76 -20.32
N TRP A 721 -29.38 26.31 -19.15
CA TRP A 721 -28.42 26.35 -18.06
C TRP A 721 -29.12 26.04 -16.73
N GLY A 722 -28.35 25.62 -15.77
CA GLY A 722 -28.81 25.40 -14.42
C GLY A 722 -27.72 25.69 -13.40
N TYR A 723 -28.16 26.03 -12.19
CA TYR A 723 -27.27 26.09 -11.03
C TYR A 723 -27.94 25.51 -9.80
N ASN A 724 -27.10 25.08 -8.88
CA ASN A 724 -27.51 24.56 -7.60
C ASN A 724 -26.39 24.81 -6.58
N ALA A 725 -26.73 25.33 -5.42
CA ALA A 725 -25.79 25.56 -4.34
C ALA A 725 -26.40 25.22 -2.99
N GLY A 726 -25.57 24.85 -2.03
CA GLY A 726 -26.05 24.47 -0.71
C GLY A 726 -24.93 24.09 0.25
N ILE A 727 -25.32 23.34 1.25
CA ILE A 727 -24.40 22.85 2.29
C ILE A 727 -24.18 21.34 2.10
N PHE A 728 -23.00 20.88 2.54
CA PHE A 728 -22.69 19.45 2.57
C PHE A 728 -22.07 19.04 3.90
N PHE A 729 -22.26 17.76 4.23
CA PHE A 729 -21.51 17.01 5.21
C PHE A 729 -20.72 15.91 4.46
N SER A 730 -19.44 15.72 4.78
CA SER A 730 -18.62 14.75 4.04
C SER A 730 -17.63 14.02 4.97
N ILE A 731 -17.58 12.70 4.83
CA ILE A 731 -16.58 11.84 5.44
C ILE A 731 -15.65 11.38 4.34
N SER A 732 -14.35 11.66 4.50
CA SER A 732 -13.31 11.33 3.52
C SER A 732 -12.08 10.76 4.24
N VAL A 733 -11.45 9.74 3.65
CA VAL A 733 -10.11 9.27 4.06
C VAL A 733 -9.10 9.77 3.01
N ASN A 734 -9.06 9.19 1.83
CA ASN A 734 -8.31 9.71 0.67
C ASN A 734 -9.25 10.31 -0.36
N GLU A 735 -10.44 9.74 -0.47
CA GLU A 735 -11.53 10.19 -1.31
C GLU A 735 -12.80 10.27 -0.46
N GLU A 736 -13.84 10.92 -0.95
CA GLU A 736 -15.13 11.01 -0.28
C GLU A 736 -15.78 9.63 -0.20
N ILE A 737 -15.98 9.14 1.03
CA ILE A 737 -16.68 7.88 1.32
C ILE A 737 -18.18 8.12 1.35
N LEU A 738 -18.59 9.12 2.13
CA LEU A 738 -19.96 9.54 2.29
C LEU A 738 -20.04 11.06 2.16
N GLY A 739 -20.88 11.54 1.27
CA GLY A 739 -21.24 12.95 1.14
C GLY A 739 -22.75 13.09 1.23
N ILE A 740 -23.26 13.97 2.09
CA ILE A 740 -24.68 14.31 2.21
C ILE A 740 -24.83 15.76 1.80
N TYR A 741 -25.77 16.06 0.90
CA TYR A 741 -25.94 17.36 0.26
C TYR A 741 -27.37 17.86 0.42
N LEU A 742 -27.52 19.11 0.87
CA LEU A 742 -28.80 19.82 0.94
C LEU A 742 -28.76 21.03 0.01
N PRO A 743 -29.45 21.01 -1.14
CA PRO A 743 -29.57 22.17 -2.03
C PRO A 743 -30.45 23.25 -1.37
N ILE A 744 -29.94 24.50 -1.40
CA ILE A 744 -30.60 25.67 -0.81
C ILE A 744 -30.99 26.66 -1.90
N LEU A 745 -30.07 26.94 -2.84
CA LEU A 745 -30.25 27.83 -3.96
C LEU A 745 -30.19 27.04 -5.26
N TYR A 746 -31.09 27.30 -6.17
CA TYR A 746 -31.15 26.61 -7.45
C TYR A 746 -31.88 27.44 -8.51
N SER A 747 -31.62 27.14 -9.80
CA SER A 747 -32.31 27.77 -10.92
C SER A 747 -33.80 27.34 -10.98
N GLU A 748 -34.64 28.14 -11.63
CA GLU A 748 -36.09 27.97 -11.70
C GLU A 748 -36.48 26.58 -12.19
N ASN A 749 -35.85 26.11 -13.27
CA ASN A 749 -36.11 24.78 -13.83
C ASN A 749 -35.83 23.62 -12.84
N ILE A 750 -34.74 23.74 -12.01
CA ILE A 750 -34.51 22.79 -10.92
C ILE A 750 -35.53 22.99 -9.79
N GLY A 751 -35.90 24.25 -9.52
CA GLY A 751 -36.89 24.58 -8.50
C GLY A 751 -38.26 23.95 -8.77
N GLU A 752 -38.70 23.93 -10.02
CA GLU A 752 -39.94 23.27 -10.40
C GLU A 752 -39.94 21.78 -10.09
N SER A 753 -38.85 21.06 -10.38
CA SER A 753 -38.75 19.63 -10.09
C SER A 753 -38.68 19.33 -8.59
N LEU A 754 -38.22 20.29 -7.76
CA LEU A 754 -38.11 20.16 -6.31
C LEU A 754 -39.33 20.73 -5.54
N LYS A 755 -40.27 21.37 -6.22
CA LYS A 755 -41.36 22.13 -5.61
C LYS A 755 -42.27 21.28 -4.71
N GLU A 756 -42.57 20.07 -5.13
CA GLU A 756 -43.42 19.14 -4.40
C GLU A 756 -42.68 18.39 -3.27
N LEU A 757 -41.37 18.44 -3.25
CA LEU A 757 -40.55 17.72 -2.29
C LEU A 757 -40.38 18.51 -0.98
N LYS A 758 -40.61 17.85 0.16
CA LYS A 758 -40.27 18.37 1.48
C LYS A 758 -38.76 18.56 1.59
N VAL A 759 -38.28 19.47 2.47
CA VAL A 759 -36.85 19.80 2.62
C VAL A 759 -35.98 18.56 2.79
N LEU A 760 -36.38 17.63 3.64
CA LEU A 760 -35.65 16.38 3.87
C LEU A 760 -35.61 15.45 2.63
N GLN A 761 -36.61 15.56 1.75
CA GLN A 761 -36.68 14.78 0.52
C GLN A 761 -35.76 15.34 -0.58
N ARG A 762 -35.30 16.60 -0.45
CA ARG A 762 -34.33 17.24 -1.36
C ARG A 762 -32.89 16.83 -1.08
N ILE A 763 -32.64 16.20 0.07
CA ILE A 763 -31.32 15.71 0.43
C ILE A 763 -30.90 14.58 -0.51
N SER A 764 -29.75 14.72 -1.14
CA SER A 764 -29.05 13.66 -1.88
C SER A 764 -27.79 13.20 -1.15
N PHE A 765 -27.33 12.01 -1.46
CA PHE A 765 -26.08 11.52 -0.90
C PHE A 765 -25.23 10.81 -1.95
N ILE A 766 -23.91 10.85 -1.74
CA ILE A 766 -22.92 10.07 -2.49
C ILE A 766 -22.35 9.03 -1.54
N PHE A 767 -22.27 7.79 -1.97
CA PHE A 767 -21.70 6.71 -1.18
C PHE A 767 -20.73 5.89 -2.04
N ASN A 768 -19.44 6.00 -1.75
CA ASN A 768 -18.37 5.34 -2.49
C ASN A 768 -17.81 4.14 -1.73
N LEU A 769 -18.42 2.98 -1.89
CA LEU A 769 -17.97 1.72 -1.28
C LEU A 769 -16.56 1.29 -1.73
N GLN A 770 -16.11 1.72 -2.91
CA GLN A 770 -14.77 1.37 -3.39
C GLN A 770 -13.67 2.00 -2.53
N SER A 771 -13.92 3.17 -1.95
CA SER A 771 -12.95 3.88 -1.09
C SER A 771 -12.65 3.15 0.23
N ILE A 772 -13.54 2.26 0.69
CA ILE A 772 -13.33 1.44 1.89
C ILE A 772 -13.00 -0.03 1.58
N ASN A 773 -12.95 -0.40 0.31
CA ASN A 773 -12.59 -1.76 -0.10
C ASN A 773 -11.09 -1.99 0.08
N PRO A 774 -10.63 -2.88 0.98
CA PRO A 774 -9.21 -3.11 1.23
C PRO A 774 -8.44 -3.57 -0.01
N PHE A 775 -9.10 -4.25 -0.94
CA PHE A 775 -8.49 -4.69 -2.20
C PHE A 775 -8.33 -3.55 -3.22
N HIS A 776 -9.05 -2.45 -3.03
CA HIS A 776 -8.89 -1.23 -3.82
C HIS A 776 -7.82 -0.30 -3.21
N LEU A 777 -7.67 -0.32 -1.89
CA LEU A 777 -6.71 0.53 -1.17
C LEU A 777 -5.29 0.39 -1.70
N LYS A 778 -4.83 -0.84 -2.01
CA LYS A 778 -3.50 -1.04 -2.60
C LYS A 778 -3.29 -0.30 -3.93
N LYS A 779 -4.36 -0.02 -4.69
CA LYS A 779 -4.30 0.75 -5.94
C LYS A 779 -4.32 2.26 -5.71
N THR A 780 -4.85 2.71 -4.57
CA THR A 780 -4.90 4.13 -4.20
C THR A 780 -3.60 4.61 -3.55
N ILE A 781 -2.82 3.69 -2.98
CA ILE A 781 -1.49 4.00 -2.47
C ILE A 781 -0.59 4.36 -3.67
N LYS A 782 -0.32 5.65 -3.80
CA LYS A 782 0.54 6.20 -4.85
C LYS A 782 2.00 6.00 -4.43
N PRO A 783 2.87 5.55 -5.33
CA PRO A 783 4.30 5.44 -5.05
C PRO A 783 4.96 6.80 -4.79
#